data_63b443cfdcfa59d1ae8a170531e260cd
#
_entry.id   63b443cfdcfa59d1ae8a170531e260cd
#
_cell.length_a   1.000
_cell.length_b   1.000
_cell.length_c   1.000
_cell.angle_alpha   90.00
_cell.angle_beta   90.00
_cell.angle_gamma   90.00
#
_symmetry.space_group_name_H-M   'P 1'
#
loop_
_entity.id
_entity.type
_entity.pdbx_description
1 polymer ?
#
loop_
_entity_poly.entity_id
_entity_poly.type
_entity_poly.pdbx_seq_one_letter_code
_entity_poly.pdbx_strand_id
1 'polypeptide(L)'
;MEIQKQINFLPKPNINYEQSNIWDNKKKVYANLFEITLNKEIKLYQYPYKVTPLIEDGDIRIREKLFKTINRKLKEVYGNCFISGNLLYSMKKVEELNNFKCFLYLKGKIEYVMEVNKYEQEKLIRQEDIHKDPLAKQCIELIIKDILHANPKLEFHKDIFVNVKQKQSIETDRVSITFYPGFITSFMETDKGNYLNVTIKNKIFQKGTIYDYIHQFKNLGSKETQKTIREELCKRSFKVVYAKRNYIIDDILFDVNPKTQTINRNSITINLVKYYQEAHGLKIIDEKQPLILVKRSDAQGNPLNLHFVPEFCQLSGLEDDATKDGFFMKELAKRTKLEPSKRVKATNEFISLLEDTEKENEDSLSSKEKMDYYGIKISPLNELFDAYYMKDTKLIGGNNKTVNPSDKTFPILKKKEMINWLCFYEKSNYDDAVKLQKNLDKASKAFGLKVEEPEWIEMPNRASALDWIETADDYFGEGIKREFDFVIFLLGKNDKIYPELKKHSLCTSGYVSQVVKARSMQKKGVLSVCSKILLQINAKLRGISYKVNFSNTVTERKFMVIGVETSRIRQGKKTGVAMVATINDSFTDFFSDEGIIKEENYKEQLQYCVSSFIEKAVEEYKKENNGEKPKGIIIYREGVSLQQKEFLKDEINEIDSICKNRSILYYYILVNTKTTFKFFEKNKQNQYSNPDPGLLIINGVTNRNFFEFYIQPQEVTEGSATPTCFHVAYEYVSCFVIFVIVYVVFKNI
;
A
#
# COMPACT_ATOMS: atom_id res chain seq x y z
N MET A 1 0.65 -39.66 -17.77
CA MET A 1 0.61 -38.37 -18.48
C MET A 1 -0.44 -37.52 -17.77
N GLU A 2 -0.05 -36.86 -16.70
CA GLU A 2 -0.90 -35.87 -16.01
C GLU A 2 -0.90 -34.61 -16.88
N ILE A 3 -2.09 -34.28 -17.36
CA ILE A 3 -2.33 -32.99 -18.01
C ILE A 3 -2.12 -31.93 -16.92
N GLN A 4 -0.98 -31.26 -16.93
CA GLN A 4 -0.78 -30.01 -16.19
C GLN A 4 -1.85 -29.04 -16.69
N LYS A 5 -2.99 -28.97 -15.99
CA LYS A 5 -4.00 -27.94 -16.24
C LYS A 5 -3.30 -26.59 -16.02
N GLN A 6 -3.07 -25.88 -17.10
CA GLN A 6 -2.66 -24.48 -17.00
C GLN A 6 -3.73 -23.76 -16.18
N ILE A 7 -3.36 -23.25 -15.02
CA ILE A 7 -4.24 -22.37 -14.25
C ILE A 7 -4.37 -21.07 -15.07
N ASN A 8 -5.41 -21.00 -15.86
CA ASN A 8 -5.85 -19.77 -16.47
C ASN A 8 -6.71 -19.06 -15.42
N PHE A 9 -6.34 -17.81 -15.09
CA PHE A 9 -7.23 -16.98 -14.28
C PHE A 9 -8.64 -17.01 -14.89
N LEU A 10 -9.64 -17.07 -14.01
CA LEU A 10 -11.02 -17.21 -14.46
C LEU A 10 -11.42 -16.04 -15.36
N PRO A 11 -11.94 -16.34 -16.55
CA PRO A 11 -12.53 -15.31 -17.39
C PRO A 11 -13.75 -14.74 -16.67
N LYS A 12 -14.12 -13.53 -17.03
CA LYS A 12 -15.32 -12.89 -16.51
C LYS A 12 -16.53 -13.76 -16.81
N PRO A 13 -17.33 -14.17 -15.80
CA PRO A 13 -18.49 -15.02 -16.03
C PRO A 13 -19.57 -14.25 -16.78
N ASN A 14 -20.22 -14.92 -17.70
CA ASN A 14 -21.40 -14.38 -18.41
C ASN A 14 -22.64 -14.52 -17.51
N ILE A 15 -22.76 -13.65 -16.51
CA ILE A 15 -23.90 -13.65 -15.57
C ILE A 15 -24.86 -12.54 -15.97
N ASN A 16 -26.13 -12.86 -16.02
CA ASN A 16 -27.18 -11.82 -16.11
C ASN A 16 -27.38 -11.20 -14.72
N TYR A 17 -26.62 -10.16 -14.44
CA TYR A 17 -26.62 -9.47 -13.16
C TYR A 17 -27.95 -8.78 -12.83
N GLU A 18 -28.77 -8.46 -13.84
CA GLU A 18 -30.04 -7.75 -13.66
C GLU A 18 -31.12 -8.62 -13.03
N GLN A 19 -31.01 -9.95 -13.12
CA GLN A 19 -31.97 -10.91 -12.55
C GLN A 19 -31.62 -11.38 -11.14
N SER A 20 -30.58 -10.85 -10.53
CA SER A 20 -30.11 -11.29 -9.22
C SER A 20 -30.87 -10.62 -8.08
N ASN A 21 -31.36 -11.40 -7.11
CA ASN A 21 -32.00 -10.91 -5.89
C ASN A 21 -31.02 -10.37 -4.83
N ILE A 22 -29.72 -10.20 -5.16
CA ILE A 22 -28.67 -9.85 -4.21
C ILE A 22 -28.52 -8.33 -4.05
N TRP A 23 -28.92 -7.56 -5.07
CA TRP A 23 -28.87 -6.10 -5.06
C TRP A 23 -30.23 -5.46 -5.17
N ASP A 24 -30.33 -4.27 -4.57
CA ASP A 24 -31.60 -3.55 -4.51
C ASP A 24 -31.75 -2.52 -5.62
N ASN A 25 -30.67 -1.81 -5.98
CA ASN A 25 -30.73 -0.68 -6.90
C ASN A 25 -29.55 -0.63 -7.87
N LYS A 26 -29.83 -0.44 -9.14
CA LYS A 26 -28.84 -0.06 -10.14
C LYS A 26 -28.68 1.45 -10.12
N LYS A 27 -27.44 1.91 -10.01
CA LYS A 27 -27.08 3.34 -10.06
C LYS A 27 -26.01 3.59 -11.10
N LYS A 28 -25.75 4.84 -11.38
CA LYS A 28 -24.64 5.30 -12.20
C LYS A 28 -23.65 6.07 -11.33
N VAL A 29 -22.36 5.76 -11.49
CA VAL A 29 -21.26 6.42 -10.76
C VAL A 29 -20.22 6.95 -11.73
N TYR A 30 -19.53 8.02 -11.34
CA TYR A 30 -18.33 8.52 -12.00
C TYR A 30 -17.10 7.81 -11.42
N ALA A 31 -16.07 7.64 -12.26
CA ALA A 31 -14.75 7.15 -11.82
C ALA A 31 -13.66 8.16 -12.20
N ASN A 32 -12.51 8.14 -11.52
CA ASN A 32 -11.34 8.95 -11.90
C ASN A 32 -10.62 8.38 -13.14
N LEU A 33 -11.41 8.07 -14.16
CA LEU A 33 -11.03 7.53 -15.46
C LEU A 33 -11.37 8.51 -16.57
N PHE A 34 -10.44 8.73 -17.48
CA PHE A 34 -10.55 9.61 -18.61
C PHE A 34 -10.36 8.81 -19.88
N GLU A 35 -11.36 8.81 -20.74
CA GLU A 35 -11.30 8.01 -21.97
C GLU A 35 -10.15 8.47 -22.87
N ILE A 36 -9.39 7.50 -23.39
CA ILE A 36 -8.31 7.70 -24.36
C ILE A 36 -8.78 7.22 -25.73
N THR A 37 -8.72 8.10 -26.72
CA THR A 37 -8.98 7.78 -28.11
C THR A 37 -7.81 8.17 -29.01
N LEU A 38 -7.57 7.38 -30.05
CA LEU A 38 -6.61 7.68 -31.10
C LEU A 38 -7.33 8.23 -32.32
N ASN A 39 -6.97 9.44 -32.72
CA ASN A 39 -7.50 10.08 -33.93
C ASN A 39 -6.73 9.70 -35.20
N LYS A 40 -5.55 9.08 -35.04
CA LYS A 40 -4.72 8.57 -36.13
C LYS A 40 -3.91 7.36 -35.67
N GLU A 41 -3.40 6.60 -36.63
CA GLU A 41 -2.51 5.48 -36.38
C GLU A 41 -1.14 5.95 -35.87
N ILE A 42 -0.58 5.22 -34.88
CA ILE A 42 0.77 5.48 -34.36
C ILE A 42 1.73 4.54 -35.08
N LYS A 43 2.76 5.09 -35.74
CA LYS A 43 3.82 4.31 -36.40
C LYS A 43 4.94 3.99 -35.42
N LEU A 44 5.31 2.71 -35.35
CA LEU A 44 6.46 2.22 -34.61
C LEU A 44 7.45 1.59 -35.55
N TYR A 45 8.69 2.00 -35.48
CA TYR A 45 9.81 1.45 -36.25
C TYR A 45 10.49 0.34 -35.42
N GLN A 46 10.62 -0.85 -36.00
CA GLN A 46 11.10 -2.04 -35.32
C GLN A 46 12.56 -2.32 -35.69
N TYR A 47 13.37 -2.54 -34.66
CA TYR A 47 14.78 -2.88 -34.78
C TYR A 47 15.03 -4.15 -33.99
N PRO A 48 15.34 -5.30 -34.64
CA PRO A 48 15.74 -6.48 -33.92
C PRO A 48 17.03 -6.24 -33.14
N TYR A 49 17.18 -6.89 -32.02
CA TYR A 49 18.42 -6.84 -31.26
C TYR A 49 18.85 -8.22 -30.77
N LYS A 50 20.13 -8.38 -30.48
CA LYS A 50 20.73 -9.58 -29.91
C LYS A 50 21.51 -9.22 -28.65
N VAL A 51 21.42 -10.06 -27.63
CA VAL A 51 22.24 -9.93 -26.42
C VAL A 51 23.20 -11.12 -26.32
N THR A 52 24.45 -10.83 -26.07
CA THR A 52 25.50 -11.84 -25.92
C THR A 52 26.24 -11.61 -24.59
N PRO A 53 26.41 -12.65 -23.72
CA PRO A 53 25.80 -13.98 -23.82
C PRO A 53 24.28 -13.96 -23.71
N LEU A 54 23.63 -15.05 -24.10
CA LEU A 54 22.18 -15.20 -24.01
C LEU A 54 21.78 -15.13 -22.51
N ILE A 55 20.75 -14.32 -22.20
CA ILE A 55 20.21 -14.25 -20.83
C ILE A 55 19.22 -15.41 -20.67
N GLU A 56 19.44 -16.28 -19.70
CA GLU A 56 18.53 -17.36 -19.37
C GLU A 56 17.16 -16.80 -18.90
N ASP A 57 16.07 -17.51 -19.18
CA ASP A 57 14.72 -17.04 -18.89
C ASP A 57 14.46 -16.82 -17.38
N GLY A 58 15.23 -17.48 -16.51
CA GLY A 58 15.20 -17.29 -15.05
C GLY A 58 15.88 -16.01 -14.55
N ASP A 59 16.74 -15.38 -15.36
CA ASP A 59 17.54 -14.21 -14.96
C ASP A 59 16.81 -12.86 -15.17
N ILE A 60 15.61 -12.76 -14.65
CA ILE A 60 14.74 -11.56 -14.76
C ILE A 60 15.47 -10.31 -14.27
N ARG A 61 16.27 -10.39 -13.19
CA ARG A 61 16.98 -9.23 -12.61
C ARG A 61 18.07 -8.68 -13.55
N ILE A 62 18.78 -9.54 -14.26
CA ILE A 62 19.81 -9.14 -15.23
C ILE A 62 19.14 -8.49 -16.43
N ARG A 63 18.07 -9.11 -16.94
CA ARG A 63 17.25 -8.57 -18.04
C ARG A 63 16.69 -7.20 -17.72
N GLU A 64 16.09 -7.00 -16.54
CA GLU A 64 15.59 -5.69 -16.11
C GLU A 64 16.70 -4.63 -15.98
N LYS A 65 17.87 -5.01 -15.45
CA LYS A 65 19.00 -4.09 -15.29
C LYS A 65 19.56 -3.66 -16.64
N LEU A 66 19.70 -4.60 -17.56
CA LEU A 66 20.11 -4.35 -18.95
C LEU A 66 19.11 -3.40 -19.62
N PHE A 67 17.83 -3.71 -19.58
CA PHE A 67 16.80 -2.88 -20.21
C PHE A 67 16.70 -1.47 -19.61
N LYS A 68 16.82 -1.32 -18.30
CA LYS A 68 16.88 0.01 -17.66
C LYS A 68 18.09 0.82 -18.15
N THR A 69 19.23 0.20 -18.29
CA THR A 69 20.46 0.87 -18.76
C THR A 69 20.33 1.30 -20.22
N ILE A 70 19.82 0.42 -21.07
CA ILE A 70 19.61 0.67 -22.50
C ILE A 70 18.57 1.76 -22.71
N ASN A 71 17.39 1.65 -22.09
CA ASN A 71 16.31 2.63 -22.21
C ASN A 71 16.77 4.04 -21.80
N ARG A 72 17.62 4.14 -20.75
CA ARG A 72 18.18 5.43 -20.36
C ARG A 72 19.08 6.02 -21.46
N LYS A 73 20.01 5.24 -22.00
CA LYS A 73 20.92 5.67 -23.07
C LYS A 73 20.17 6.04 -24.34
N LEU A 74 19.21 5.20 -24.75
CA LEU A 74 18.42 5.43 -25.95
C LEU A 74 17.53 6.68 -25.80
N LYS A 75 16.94 6.89 -24.63
CA LYS A 75 16.11 8.07 -24.37
C LYS A 75 16.92 9.37 -24.38
N GLU A 76 18.15 9.34 -23.88
CA GLU A 76 19.04 10.51 -23.88
C GLU A 76 19.47 10.90 -25.32
N VAL A 77 19.61 9.94 -26.24
CA VAL A 77 20.14 10.17 -27.59
C VAL A 77 19.04 10.24 -28.66
N TYR A 78 18.06 9.35 -28.60
CA TYR A 78 17.08 9.12 -29.68
C TYR A 78 15.63 9.38 -29.29
N GLY A 79 15.36 9.83 -28.05
CA GLY A 79 14.02 10.14 -27.60
C GLY A 79 13.20 8.90 -27.22
N ASN A 80 11.94 8.80 -27.69
CA ASN A 80 11.01 7.75 -27.26
C ASN A 80 11.25 6.40 -27.93
N CYS A 81 12.30 5.69 -27.46
CA CYS A 81 12.58 4.30 -27.80
C CYS A 81 12.25 3.40 -26.61
N PHE A 82 11.80 2.18 -26.86
CA PHE A 82 11.53 1.19 -25.82
C PHE A 82 11.69 -0.24 -26.34
N ILE A 83 11.88 -1.19 -25.42
CA ILE A 83 12.08 -2.60 -25.73
C ILE A 83 10.85 -3.40 -25.32
N SER A 84 10.39 -4.28 -26.20
CA SER A 84 9.37 -5.28 -25.92
C SER A 84 9.73 -6.59 -26.63
N GLY A 85 9.82 -7.69 -25.91
CA GLY A 85 10.30 -8.96 -26.44
C GLY A 85 11.75 -8.85 -26.96
N ASN A 86 11.99 -9.31 -28.18
CA ASN A 86 13.29 -9.28 -28.86
C ASN A 86 13.42 -8.09 -29.85
N LEU A 87 12.56 -7.09 -29.71
CA LEU A 87 12.52 -5.93 -30.60
C LEU A 87 12.68 -4.64 -29.82
N LEU A 88 13.46 -3.73 -30.37
CA LEU A 88 13.54 -2.34 -30.00
C LEU A 88 12.57 -1.57 -30.89
N TYR A 89 11.77 -0.72 -30.30
CA TYR A 89 10.79 0.14 -30.97
C TYR A 89 11.17 1.60 -30.81
N SER A 90 11.05 2.35 -31.91
CA SER A 90 11.18 3.81 -31.92
C SER A 90 9.95 4.45 -32.56
N MET A 91 9.51 5.60 -32.05
CA MET A 91 8.43 6.38 -32.65
C MET A 91 8.90 7.25 -33.82
N LYS A 92 10.21 7.31 -34.06
CA LYS A 92 10.83 7.95 -35.21
C LYS A 92 11.76 6.95 -35.90
N LYS A 93 11.89 7.06 -37.20
CA LYS A 93 12.92 6.27 -37.92
C LYS A 93 14.27 6.89 -37.59
N VAL A 94 15.14 6.10 -36.97
CA VAL A 94 16.47 6.53 -36.51
C VAL A 94 17.51 5.65 -37.18
N GLU A 95 18.26 6.20 -38.12
CA GLU A 95 19.25 5.43 -38.88
C GLU A 95 20.46 5.04 -38.03
N GLU A 96 20.84 5.86 -37.07
CA GLU A 96 21.93 5.63 -36.12
C GLU A 96 21.67 4.47 -35.15
N LEU A 97 20.43 4.00 -35.04
CA LEU A 97 20.12 2.76 -34.32
C LEU A 97 20.61 1.52 -35.05
N ASN A 98 20.81 1.60 -36.37
CA ASN A 98 21.36 0.51 -37.13
C ASN A 98 22.80 0.21 -36.67
N ASN A 99 23.03 -1.00 -36.17
CA ASN A 99 24.32 -1.46 -35.60
C ASN A 99 24.71 -0.76 -34.28
N PHE A 100 23.75 -0.16 -33.55
CA PHE A 100 24.00 0.41 -32.22
C PHE A 100 24.38 -0.70 -31.23
N LYS A 101 25.48 -0.48 -30.48
CA LYS A 101 25.95 -1.41 -29.44
C LYS A 101 25.83 -0.78 -28.05
N CYS A 102 25.28 -1.53 -27.12
CA CYS A 102 25.22 -1.15 -25.71
C CYS A 102 25.85 -2.23 -24.84
N PHE A 103 26.76 -1.82 -23.97
CA PHE A 103 27.47 -2.69 -23.05
C PHE A 103 26.88 -2.59 -21.66
N LEU A 104 26.60 -3.72 -21.03
CA LEU A 104 26.26 -3.84 -19.62
C LEU A 104 27.43 -4.46 -18.88
N TYR A 105 27.99 -3.69 -17.94
CA TYR A 105 29.07 -4.16 -17.09
C TYR A 105 28.50 -4.56 -15.73
N LEU A 106 28.86 -5.76 -15.25
CA LEU A 106 28.60 -6.21 -13.91
C LEU A 106 29.94 -6.45 -13.22
N LYS A 107 30.15 -5.84 -12.01
CA LYS A 107 31.40 -5.96 -11.23
C LYS A 107 32.66 -5.54 -12.00
N GLY A 108 32.56 -4.55 -12.88
CA GLY A 108 33.71 -4.00 -13.63
C GLY A 108 34.16 -4.81 -14.86
N LYS A 109 33.50 -5.91 -15.18
CA LYS A 109 33.73 -6.69 -16.39
C LYS A 109 32.60 -6.53 -17.39
N ILE A 110 32.90 -6.61 -18.68
CA ILE A 110 31.87 -6.69 -19.70
C ILE A 110 31.21 -8.05 -19.57
N GLU A 111 29.95 -8.08 -19.24
CA GLU A 111 29.21 -9.33 -19.08
C GLU A 111 28.19 -9.52 -20.22
N TYR A 112 27.54 -8.43 -20.66
CA TYR A 112 26.52 -8.51 -21.72
C TYR A 112 26.70 -7.40 -22.74
N VAL A 113 26.58 -7.75 -24.03
CA VAL A 113 26.55 -6.80 -25.14
C VAL A 113 25.24 -6.92 -25.87
N MET A 114 24.51 -5.82 -25.97
CA MET A 114 23.33 -5.71 -26.83
C MET A 114 23.73 -5.05 -28.14
N GLU A 115 23.47 -5.72 -29.25
CA GLU A 115 23.63 -5.21 -30.60
C GLU A 115 22.25 -5.02 -31.23
N VAL A 116 21.96 -3.82 -31.73
CA VAL A 116 20.74 -3.52 -32.47
C VAL A 116 21.02 -3.75 -33.94
N ASN A 117 20.18 -4.54 -34.60
CA ASN A 117 20.28 -4.83 -36.00
C ASN A 117 19.66 -3.71 -36.86
N LYS A 118 19.78 -3.81 -38.16
CA LYS A 118 19.15 -2.88 -39.08
C LYS A 118 17.63 -2.88 -38.91
N TYR A 119 17.02 -1.71 -39.18
CA TYR A 119 15.59 -1.55 -39.27
C TYR A 119 14.95 -2.66 -40.11
N GLU A 120 13.89 -3.26 -39.58
CA GLU A 120 13.22 -4.40 -40.21
C GLU A 120 11.89 -3.98 -40.86
N GLN A 121 10.97 -3.39 -40.07
CA GLN A 121 9.64 -3.02 -40.57
C GLN A 121 8.96 -1.97 -39.71
N GLU A 122 7.85 -1.44 -40.22
CA GLU A 122 6.93 -0.58 -39.47
C GLU A 122 5.81 -1.41 -38.87
N LYS A 123 5.40 -1.05 -37.64
CA LYS A 123 4.19 -1.53 -37.02
C LYS A 123 3.26 -0.37 -36.79
N LEU A 124 2.03 -0.50 -37.25
CA LEU A 124 0.97 0.46 -36.98
C LEU A 124 0.20 0.04 -35.74
N ILE A 125 -0.12 1.01 -34.89
CA ILE A 125 -1.03 0.85 -33.76
C ILE A 125 -2.27 1.65 -34.02
N ARG A 126 -3.40 0.97 -34.06
CA ARG A 126 -4.74 1.53 -34.26
C ARG A 126 -5.53 1.50 -32.98
N GLN A 127 -6.66 2.21 -32.94
CA GLN A 127 -7.57 2.21 -31.77
C GLN A 127 -8.01 0.78 -31.39
N GLU A 128 -8.30 -0.07 -32.38
CA GLU A 128 -8.71 -1.45 -32.17
C GLU A 128 -7.59 -2.39 -31.67
N ASP A 129 -6.33 -2.00 -31.82
CA ASP A 129 -5.18 -2.81 -31.38
C ASP A 129 -4.85 -2.61 -29.91
N ILE A 130 -5.29 -1.49 -29.32
CA ILE A 130 -4.91 -1.10 -27.94
C ILE A 130 -5.27 -2.21 -26.94
N HIS A 131 -6.40 -2.87 -27.12
CA HIS A 131 -6.86 -3.93 -26.21
C HIS A 131 -6.32 -5.33 -26.55
N LYS A 132 -5.76 -5.52 -27.73
CA LYS A 132 -5.29 -6.84 -28.20
C LYS A 132 -3.77 -6.99 -28.05
N ASP A 133 -3.04 -5.90 -28.10
CA ASP A 133 -1.59 -5.88 -28.18
C ASP A 133 -0.93 -5.25 -26.94
N PRO A 134 -0.20 -6.01 -26.12
CA PRO A 134 0.55 -5.45 -24.98
C PRO A 134 1.53 -4.34 -25.37
N LEU A 135 2.05 -4.37 -26.62
CA LEU A 135 2.91 -3.35 -27.16
C LEU A 135 2.18 -2.01 -27.31
N ALA A 136 0.93 -2.04 -27.78
CA ALA A 136 0.12 -0.84 -27.92
C ALA A 136 -0.08 -0.15 -26.55
N LYS A 137 -0.35 -0.91 -25.50
CA LYS A 137 -0.46 -0.39 -24.13
C LYS A 137 0.83 0.28 -23.67
N GLN A 138 1.96 -0.38 -23.83
CA GLN A 138 3.26 0.18 -23.47
C GLN A 138 3.58 1.45 -24.24
N CYS A 139 3.24 1.49 -25.51
CA CYS A 139 3.40 2.67 -26.37
C CYS A 139 2.56 3.84 -25.84
N ILE A 140 1.27 3.65 -25.57
CA ILE A 140 0.38 4.69 -25.05
C ILE A 140 0.89 5.24 -23.70
N GLU A 141 1.32 4.38 -22.79
CA GLU A 141 1.89 4.83 -21.50
C GLU A 141 3.14 5.71 -21.68
N LEU A 142 4.01 5.36 -22.62
CA LEU A 142 5.20 6.17 -22.91
C LEU A 142 4.86 7.50 -23.55
N ILE A 143 3.89 7.52 -24.45
CA ILE A 143 3.40 8.77 -25.08
C ILE A 143 2.80 9.70 -24.02
N ILE A 144 1.95 9.19 -23.14
CA ILE A 144 1.37 10.00 -22.06
C ILE A 144 2.46 10.59 -21.17
N LYS A 145 3.49 9.79 -20.81
CA LYS A 145 4.63 10.31 -20.05
C LYS A 145 5.41 11.38 -20.81
N ASP A 146 5.59 11.21 -22.12
CA ASP A 146 6.28 12.20 -22.96
C ASP A 146 5.49 13.52 -23.07
N ILE A 147 4.16 13.43 -23.19
CA ILE A 147 3.27 14.59 -23.16
C ILE A 147 3.38 15.33 -21.82
N LEU A 148 3.34 14.62 -20.71
CA LEU A 148 3.46 15.19 -19.37
C LEU A 148 4.82 15.83 -19.11
N HIS A 149 5.90 15.25 -19.63
CA HIS A 149 7.24 15.82 -19.52
C HIS A 149 7.42 17.13 -20.32
N ALA A 150 6.59 17.37 -21.33
CA ALA A 150 6.63 18.59 -22.10
C ALA A 150 6.02 19.81 -21.36
N ASN A 151 5.26 19.58 -20.30
CA ASN A 151 4.64 20.66 -19.54
C ASN A 151 5.62 21.28 -18.54
N PRO A 152 5.98 22.58 -18.67
CA PRO A 152 6.94 23.24 -17.80
C PRO A 152 6.45 23.44 -16.36
N LYS A 153 5.14 23.29 -16.11
CA LYS A 153 4.53 23.36 -14.77
C LYS A 153 4.70 22.06 -13.97
N LEU A 154 5.10 20.96 -14.64
CA LEU A 154 5.23 19.65 -14.04
C LEU A 154 6.69 19.24 -13.88
N GLU A 155 7.05 18.79 -12.69
CA GLU A 155 8.31 18.09 -12.43
C GLU A 155 8.05 16.62 -12.14
N PHE A 156 8.86 15.73 -12.73
CA PHE A 156 8.74 14.30 -12.48
C PHE A 156 9.64 13.87 -11.30
N HIS A 157 9.02 13.32 -10.26
CA HIS A 157 9.68 12.80 -9.08
C HIS A 157 9.38 11.31 -8.91
N LYS A 158 10.26 10.46 -9.42
CA LYS A 158 10.16 8.99 -9.33
C LYS A 158 9.00 8.44 -10.16
N ASP A 159 7.79 8.55 -9.67
CA ASP A 159 6.52 8.04 -10.24
C ASP A 159 5.41 9.10 -10.23
N ILE A 160 5.70 10.30 -9.72
CA ILE A 160 4.72 11.37 -9.50
C ILE A 160 5.10 12.58 -10.35
N PHE A 161 4.17 13.12 -11.09
CA PHE A 161 4.25 14.44 -11.68
C PHE A 161 3.74 15.47 -10.68
N VAL A 162 4.58 16.36 -10.19
CA VAL A 162 4.21 17.40 -9.22
C VAL A 162 4.04 18.75 -9.90
N ASN A 163 2.98 19.47 -9.55
CA ASN A 163 2.78 20.83 -10.03
C ASN A 163 3.61 21.79 -9.16
N VAL A 164 4.73 22.27 -9.70
CA VAL A 164 5.67 23.11 -8.96
C VAL A 164 5.13 24.52 -8.69
N LYS A 165 4.17 25.00 -9.47
CA LYS A 165 3.54 26.31 -9.27
C LYS A 165 2.51 26.30 -8.13
N GLN A 166 2.03 25.11 -7.69
CA GLN A 166 1.04 24.97 -6.63
C GLN A 166 1.67 24.56 -5.27
N LYS A 167 2.84 25.10 -4.97
CA LYS A 167 3.54 24.89 -3.69
C LYS A 167 2.67 25.31 -2.51
N GLN A 168 2.58 24.47 -1.49
CA GLN A 168 1.92 24.76 -0.22
C GLN A 168 2.84 24.45 0.95
N SER A 169 2.69 25.19 2.07
CA SER A 169 3.47 24.98 3.28
C SER A 169 2.58 24.85 4.52
N ILE A 170 3.01 24.05 5.47
CA ILE A 170 2.44 23.95 6.81
C ILE A 170 3.58 24.18 7.80
N GLU A 171 3.39 25.14 8.69
CA GLU A 171 4.37 25.51 9.71
C GLU A 171 3.69 25.42 11.08
N THR A 172 4.34 24.74 12.01
CA THR A 172 4.02 24.69 13.42
C THR A 172 5.30 24.97 14.21
N ASP A 173 5.20 25.16 15.53
CA ASP A 173 6.38 25.39 16.38
C ASP A 173 7.43 24.24 16.32
N ARG A 174 7.02 23.05 15.89
CA ARG A 174 7.86 21.84 15.90
C ARG A 174 8.16 21.30 14.50
N VAL A 175 7.27 21.50 13.54
CA VAL A 175 7.35 20.87 12.23
C VAL A 175 7.05 21.90 11.16
N SER A 176 7.92 21.97 10.16
CA SER A 176 7.72 22.79 8.98
C SER A 176 7.94 21.97 7.71
N ILE A 177 6.90 21.87 6.90
CA ILE A 177 6.93 21.14 5.64
C ILE A 177 6.47 22.00 4.47
N THR A 178 6.96 21.61 3.30
CA THR A 178 6.43 22.04 2.01
C THR A 178 5.90 20.83 1.27
N PHE A 179 4.75 20.95 0.65
CA PHE A 179 4.22 19.89 -0.20
C PHE A 179 3.71 20.45 -1.53
N TYR A 180 3.80 19.60 -2.52
CA TYR A 180 3.35 19.88 -3.87
C TYR A 180 2.23 18.91 -4.23
N PRO A 181 1.06 19.39 -4.69
CA PRO A 181 0.08 18.53 -5.32
C PRO A 181 0.71 17.86 -6.55
N GLY A 182 0.46 16.58 -6.69
CA GLY A 182 1.00 15.81 -7.78
C GLY A 182 0.02 14.74 -8.25
N PHE A 183 0.38 14.07 -9.33
CA PHE A 183 -0.46 13.12 -10.02
C PHE A 183 0.34 11.87 -10.38
N ILE A 184 -0.28 10.72 -10.22
CA ILE A 184 0.18 9.46 -10.79
C ILE A 184 -0.82 9.08 -11.87
N THR A 185 -0.31 8.71 -13.03
CA THR A 185 -1.13 8.25 -14.15
C THR A 185 -0.84 6.79 -14.46
N SER A 186 -1.86 6.05 -14.84
CA SER A 186 -1.72 4.70 -15.37
C SER A 186 -2.72 4.47 -16.49
N PHE A 187 -2.29 3.76 -17.52
CA PHE A 187 -3.18 3.29 -18.55
C PHE A 187 -4.00 2.11 -18.05
N MET A 188 -5.31 2.17 -18.26
CA MET A 188 -6.25 1.13 -17.81
C MET A 188 -7.07 0.65 -18.99
N GLU A 189 -7.00 -0.63 -19.24
CA GLU A 189 -7.89 -1.33 -20.17
C GLU A 189 -9.03 -1.93 -19.39
N THR A 190 -10.24 -1.54 -19.74
CA THR A 190 -11.46 -2.04 -19.11
C THR A 190 -12.34 -2.75 -20.13
N ASP A 191 -13.38 -3.40 -19.66
CA ASP A 191 -14.40 -4.03 -20.54
C ASP A 191 -15.21 -3.01 -21.35
N LYS A 192 -15.22 -1.73 -20.96
CA LYS A 192 -15.91 -0.65 -21.67
C LYS A 192 -15.02 0.11 -22.66
N GLY A 193 -13.73 0.26 -22.35
CA GLY A 193 -12.81 1.04 -23.18
C GLY A 193 -11.42 1.20 -22.58
N ASN A 194 -10.68 2.13 -23.13
CA ASN A 194 -9.32 2.48 -22.75
C ASN A 194 -9.31 3.80 -22.01
N TYR A 195 -8.71 3.83 -20.82
CA TYR A 195 -8.75 5.00 -19.94
C TYR A 195 -7.39 5.37 -19.37
N LEU A 196 -7.22 6.65 -19.13
CA LEU A 196 -6.19 7.17 -18.25
C LEU A 196 -6.76 7.24 -16.82
N ASN A 197 -6.22 6.45 -15.92
CA ASN A 197 -6.49 6.61 -14.49
C ASN A 197 -5.59 7.69 -13.92
N VAL A 198 -6.18 8.67 -13.26
CA VAL A 198 -5.47 9.80 -12.64
C VAL A 198 -5.68 9.79 -11.14
N THR A 199 -4.59 9.62 -10.41
CA THR A 199 -4.59 9.61 -8.94
C THR A 199 -3.82 10.80 -8.39
N ILE A 200 -4.46 11.59 -7.53
CA ILE A 200 -3.82 12.71 -6.85
C ILE A 200 -2.96 12.18 -5.70
N LYS A 201 -1.70 12.62 -5.67
CA LYS A 201 -0.75 12.28 -4.62
C LYS A 201 0.14 13.48 -4.31
N ASN A 202 0.26 13.82 -3.04
CA ASN A 202 1.10 14.95 -2.65
C ASN A 202 2.54 14.49 -2.41
N LYS A 203 3.49 15.28 -2.88
CA LYS A 203 4.92 15.10 -2.57
C LYS A 203 5.30 16.06 -1.46
N ILE A 204 5.78 15.50 -0.35
CA ILE A 204 6.13 16.26 0.85
C ILE A 204 7.64 16.37 0.95
N PHE A 205 8.13 17.57 1.30
CA PHE A 205 9.50 17.88 1.63
C PHE A 205 9.53 18.60 2.97
N GLN A 206 10.54 18.32 3.78
CA GLN A 206 10.79 19.08 5.00
C GLN A 206 11.30 20.48 4.62
N LYS A 207 10.96 21.49 5.40
CA LYS A 207 11.50 22.81 5.22
C LYS A 207 12.94 22.84 5.77
N GLY A 208 13.83 23.53 5.07
CA GLY A 208 15.26 23.55 5.37
C GLY A 208 16.02 22.43 4.65
N THR A 209 17.31 22.46 4.88
CA THR A 209 18.28 21.54 4.28
C THR A 209 18.63 20.41 5.23
N ILE A 210 19.32 19.38 4.73
CA ILE A 210 19.91 18.34 5.61
C ILE A 210 20.98 18.94 6.51
N TYR A 211 21.64 20.01 6.06
CA TYR A 211 22.59 20.77 6.88
C TYR A 211 21.90 21.36 8.12
N ASP A 212 20.75 22.04 7.91
CA ASP A 212 19.95 22.61 9.01
C ASP A 212 19.50 21.52 9.99
N TYR A 213 19.14 20.37 9.49
CA TYR A 213 18.75 19.23 10.31
C TYR A 213 19.88 18.69 11.17
N ILE A 214 21.08 18.50 10.58
CA ILE A 214 22.25 18.00 11.30
C ILE A 214 22.65 18.99 12.40
N HIS A 215 22.56 20.29 12.16
CA HIS A 215 22.96 21.32 13.10
C HIS A 215 21.98 21.55 14.27
N GLN A 216 20.83 20.90 14.27
CA GLN A 216 19.94 20.85 15.46
C GLN A 216 20.53 19.98 16.59
N PHE A 217 21.43 19.08 16.27
CA PHE A 217 22.10 18.23 17.26
C PHE A 217 23.26 18.95 17.91
N LYS A 218 23.28 18.90 19.23
CA LYS A 218 24.46 19.41 20.01
C LYS A 218 25.60 18.40 19.95
N ASN A 219 26.84 18.90 19.94
CA ASN A 219 28.06 18.09 20.00
C ASN A 219 28.23 17.08 18.85
N LEU A 220 28.28 17.57 17.62
CA LEU A 220 28.51 16.79 16.41
C LEU A 220 29.81 15.95 16.40
N GLY A 221 30.75 16.25 17.25
CA GLY A 221 32.01 15.49 17.45
C GLY A 221 31.83 14.20 18.22
N SER A 222 30.72 14.02 18.94
CA SER A 222 30.41 12.79 19.70
C SER A 222 30.05 11.64 18.78
N LYS A 223 30.65 10.46 18.98
CA LYS A 223 30.31 9.23 18.25
C LYS A 223 28.86 8.84 18.46
N GLU A 224 28.29 9.09 19.63
CA GLU A 224 26.90 8.78 19.94
C GLU A 224 25.95 9.69 19.15
N THR A 225 26.21 10.99 19.09
CA THR A 225 25.45 11.94 18.26
C THR A 225 25.54 11.58 16.78
N GLN A 226 26.72 11.24 16.28
CA GLN A 226 26.89 10.81 14.88
C GLN A 226 26.14 9.51 14.57
N LYS A 227 26.14 8.58 15.51
CA LYS A 227 25.34 7.33 15.38
C LYS A 227 23.84 7.63 15.28
N THR A 228 23.33 8.49 16.17
CA THR A 228 21.92 8.91 16.16
C THR A 228 21.55 9.56 14.83
N ILE A 229 22.36 10.48 14.33
CA ILE A 229 22.12 11.15 13.03
C ILE A 229 22.11 10.14 11.88
N ARG A 230 23.03 9.15 11.87
CA ARG A 230 23.01 8.09 10.87
C ARG A 230 21.73 7.23 10.95
N GLU A 231 21.33 6.83 12.15
CA GLU A 231 20.11 6.04 12.37
C GLU A 231 18.86 6.78 11.88
N GLU A 232 18.79 8.09 12.04
CA GLU A 232 17.65 8.90 11.62
C GLU A 232 17.65 9.27 10.13
N LEU A 233 18.81 9.48 9.53
CA LEU A 233 18.92 9.96 8.14
C LEU A 233 19.14 8.84 7.12
N CYS A 234 19.85 7.76 7.46
CA CYS A 234 20.12 6.68 6.51
C CYS A 234 18.82 6.01 6.01
N LYS A 235 18.81 5.67 4.73
CA LYS A 235 17.66 5.14 3.98
C LYS A 235 16.51 6.15 3.73
N ARG A 236 16.62 7.39 4.19
CA ARG A 236 15.67 8.44 3.82
C ARG A 236 15.97 8.98 2.42
N SER A 237 14.93 9.41 1.75
CA SER A 237 15.02 10.03 0.42
C SER A 237 15.21 11.53 0.54
N PHE A 238 16.06 12.11 -0.31
CA PHE A 238 16.25 13.56 -0.40
C PHE A 238 16.24 14.04 -1.84
N LYS A 239 15.90 15.32 -2.03
CA LYS A 239 15.97 16.05 -3.29
C LYS A 239 17.21 16.93 -3.26
N VAL A 240 17.94 16.98 -4.38
CA VAL A 240 19.02 17.94 -4.60
C VAL A 240 18.41 19.25 -5.15
N VAL A 241 18.72 20.38 -4.55
CA VAL A 241 18.07 21.67 -4.87
C VAL A 241 18.42 22.16 -6.28
N TYR A 242 19.65 21.89 -6.74
CA TYR A 242 20.16 22.36 -8.06
C TYR A 242 19.90 21.38 -9.20
N ALA A 243 19.29 20.21 -8.93
CA ALA A 243 18.96 19.24 -9.95
C ALA A 243 17.60 18.61 -9.67
N LYS A 244 16.82 18.31 -10.73
CA LYS A 244 15.51 17.63 -10.61
C LYS A 244 15.67 16.14 -10.29
N ARG A 245 16.53 15.77 -9.31
CA ARG A 245 16.85 14.37 -8.97
C ARG A 245 16.69 14.09 -7.48
N ASN A 246 16.19 12.90 -7.18
CA ASN A 246 16.09 12.39 -5.81
C ASN A 246 17.05 11.22 -5.60
N TYR A 247 17.56 11.12 -4.37
CA TYR A 247 18.49 10.09 -3.96
C TYR A 247 18.05 9.50 -2.62
N ILE A 248 18.66 8.37 -2.24
CA ILE A 248 18.51 7.75 -0.92
C ILE A 248 19.84 7.86 -0.22
N ILE A 249 19.83 8.25 1.04
CA ILE A 249 21.02 8.36 1.89
C ILE A 249 21.48 6.94 2.26
N ASP A 250 22.69 6.59 1.87
CA ASP A 250 23.31 5.33 2.31
C ASP A 250 24.12 5.52 3.60
N ASP A 251 24.81 6.67 3.74
CA ASP A 251 25.55 7.03 4.96
C ASP A 251 25.77 8.54 5.07
N ILE A 252 26.17 9.00 6.25
CA ILE A 252 26.65 10.36 6.53
C ILE A 252 28.12 10.27 6.97
N LEU A 253 28.99 10.90 6.20
CA LEU A 253 30.45 10.89 6.42
C LEU A 253 30.88 12.12 7.24
N PHE A 254 31.16 11.93 8.52
CA PHE A 254 31.59 13.01 9.40
C PHE A 254 33.10 13.30 9.32
N ASP A 255 33.88 12.34 8.80
CA ASP A 255 35.34 12.45 8.69
C ASP A 255 35.81 13.08 7.37
N VAL A 256 34.83 13.33 6.45
CA VAL A 256 35.07 13.87 5.11
C VAL A 256 34.22 15.11 4.91
N ASN A 257 34.75 16.13 4.29
CA ASN A 257 34.08 17.42 4.08
C ASN A 257 34.26 17.93 2.63
N PRO A 258 33.54 18.98 2.20
CA PRO A 258 33.62 19.52 0.84
C PRO A 258 35.02 19.96 0.42
N LYS A 259 35.85 20.37 1.35
CA LYS A 259 37.24 20.82 1.09
C LYS A 259 38.19 19.68 0.86
N THR A 260 38.03 18.59 1.60
CA THR A 260 38.91 17.40 1.53
C THR A 260 38.47 16.39 0.46
N GLN A 261 37.17 16.29 0.16
CA GLN A 261 36.66 15.39 -0.84
C GLN A 261 36.93 15.90 -2.26
N THR A 262 37.58 15.07 -3.06
CA THR A 262 37.91 15.37 -4.45
C THR A 262 37.11 14.52 -5.44
N ILE A 263 36.94 15.02 -6.65
CA ILE A 263 36.37 14.33 -7.79
C ILE A 263 37.24 14.55 -9.03
N ASN A 264 37.25 13.56 -9.90
CA ASN A 264 37.90 13.66 -11.21
C ASN A 264 36.92 14.18 -12.26
N ARG A 265 37.21 15.30 -12.89
CA ARG A 265 36.45 15.90 -13.98
C ARG A 265 37.41 16.25 -15.12
N ASN A 266 37.15 15.68 -16.29
CA ASN A 266 37.97 15.89 -17.50
C ASN A 266 39.47 15.68 -17.22
N SER A 267 39.85 14.62 -16.50
CA SER A 267 41.23 14.29 -16.09
C SER A 267 41.89 15.26 -15.09
N ILE A 268 41.12 16.17 -14.53
CA ILE A 268 41.62 17.11 -13.49
C ILE A 268 40.91 16.74 -12.17
N THR A 269 41.73 16.59 -11.11
CA THR A 269 41.22 16.35 -9.77
C THR A 269 40.93 17.71 -9.10
N ILE A 270 39.66 17.92 -8.74
CA ILE A 270 39.19 19.13 -8.04
C ILE A 270 38.42 18.77 -6.77
N ASN A 271 38.41 19.63 -5.77
CA ASN A 271 37.61 19.41 -4.57
C ASN A 271 36.13 19.79 -4.83
N LEU A 272 35.24 19.37 -3.92
CA LEU A 272 33.81 19.63 -4.09
C LEU A 272 33.47 21.13 -4.06
N VAL A 273 34.21 21.96 -3.32
CA VAL A 273 33.99 23.42 -3.27
C VAL A 273 34.13 24.02 -4.67
N LYS A 274 35.23 23.70 -5.34
CA LYS A 274 35.49 24.16 -6.71
C LYS A 274 34.48 23.55 -7.72
N TYR A 275 34.16 22.26 -7.55
CA TYR A 275 33.19 21.59 -8.40
C TYR A 275 31.81 22.25 -8.36
N TYR A 276 31.27 22.51 -7.16
CA TYR A 276 29.94 23.13 -7.06
C TYR A 276 29.88 24.54 -7.61
N GLN A 277 30.96 25.29 -7.44
CA GLN A 277 31.08 26.64 -7.99
C GLN A 277 31.13 26.62 -9.52
N GLU A 278 31.97 25.76 -10.12
CA GLU A 278 32.14 25.70 -11.59
C GLU A 278 31.02 25.03 -12.33
N ALA A 279 30.46 23.93 -11.76
CA ALA A 279 29.45 23.14 -12.43
C ALA A 279 28.00 23.61 -12.21
N HIS A 280 27.74 24.26 -11.09
CA HIS A 280 26.39 24.65 -10.67
C HIS A 280 26.24 26.11 -10.27
N GLY A 281 27.33 26.88 -10.24
CA GLY A 281 27.32 28.29 -9.77
C GLY A 281 26.99 28.44 -8.28
N LEU A 282 27.16 27.38 -7.48
CA LEU A 282 26.77 27.32 -6.08
C LEU A 282 27.99 27.53 -5.18
N LYS A 283 27.88 28.47 -4.22
CA LYS A 283 28.87 28.68 -3.20
C LYS A 283 28.50 27.91 -1.93
N ILE A 284 29.39 27.02 -1.46
CA ILE A 284 29.28 26.33 -0.17
C ILE A 284 29.60 27.29 0.94
N ILE A 285 28.75 27.42 1.95
CA ILE A 285 28.92 28.33 3.10
C ILE A 285 29.81 27.65 4.14
N ASP A 286 29.49 26.41 4.53
CA ASP A 286 30.30 25.63 5.46
C ASP A 286 31.12 24.56 4.72
N GLU A 287 32.38 24.85 4.45
CA GLU A 287 33.30 23.93 3.79
C GLU A 287 33.74 22.74 4.67
N LYS A 288 33.39 22.73 5.97
CA LYS A 288 33.74 21.67 6.93
C LYS A 288 32.54 20.76 7.28
N GLN A 289 31.37 20.99 6.70
CA GLN A 289 30.20 20.15 6.94
C GLN A 289 30.43 18.69 6.54
N PRO A 290 29.76 17.72 7.18
CA PRO A 290 29.79 16.31 6.75
C PRO A 290 29.22 16.14 5.34
N LEU A 291 29.48 14.99 4.72
CA LEU A 291 28.96 14.70 3.39
C LEU A 291 27.94 13.56 3.42
N ILE A 292 26.95 13.64 2.55
CA ILE A 292 25.98 12.57 2.30
C ILE A 292 26.58 11.61 1.28
N LEU A 293 26.65 10.33 1.64
CA LEU A 293 27.08 9.26 0.74
C LEU A 293 25.86 8.58 0.10
N VAL A 294 25.92 8.46 -1.22
CA VAL A 294 24.97 7.65 -2.02
C VAL A 294 25.76 6.63 -2.83
N LYS A 295 25.53 5.36 -2.55
CA LYS A 295 26.17 4.24 -3.25
C LYS A 295 25.36 3.87 -4.50
N ARG A 296 25.99 3.91 -5.64
CA ARG A 296 25.41 3.50 -6.93
C ARG A 296 26.40 2.64 -7.69
N SER A 297 25.96 2.14 -8.82
CA SER A 297 26.86 1.58 -9.83
C SER A 297 26.87 2.53 -11.04
N ASP A 298 28.04 2.71 -11.63
CA ASP A 298 28.19 3.42 -12.91
C ASP A 298 27.54 2.63 -14.05
N ALA A 299 27.68 3.12 -15.28
CA ALA A 299 27.16 2.44 -16.46
C ALA A 299 27.87 1.10 -16.73
N GLN A 300 29.06 0.91 -16.19
CA GLN A 300 29.86 -0.30 -16.27
C GLN A 300 29.60 -1.29 -15.14
N GLY A 301 28.79 -0.91 -14.13
CA GLY A 301 28.50 -1.74 -12.96
C GLY A 301 29.52 -1.62 -11.82
N ASN A 302 30.53 -0.75 -11.95
CA ASN A 302 31.49 -0.49 -10.88
C ASN A 302 30.82 0.28 -9.74
N PRO A 303 31.23 0.08 -8.49
CA PRO A 303 30.75 0.86 -7.38
C PRO A 303 31.04 2.35 -7.61
N LEU A 304 30.01 3.17 -7.58
CA LEU A 304 30.11 4.63 -7.70
C LEU A 304 29.60 5.26 -6.41
N ASN A 305 30.51 5.90 -5.68
CA ASN A 305 30.19 6.67 -4.50
C ASN A 305 29.95 8.13 -4.90
N LEU A 306 28.71 8.59 -4.74
CA LEU A 306 28.33 9.98 -4.95
C LEU A 306 28.32 10.70 -3.60
N HIS A 307 29.00 11.85 -3.55
CA HIS A 307 29.05 12.69 -2.37
C HIS A 307 28.23 13.94 -2.59
N PHE A 308 27.28 14.21 -1.70
CA PHE A 308 26.43 15.41 -1.76
C PHE A 308 26.66 16.29 -0.55
N VAL A 309 26.58 17.59 -0.78
CA VAL A 309 26.72 18.61 0.25
C VAL A 309 25.36 18.86 0.90
N PRO A 310 25.22 18.65 2.22
CA PRO A 310 23.94 18.79 2.93
C PRO A 310 23.23 20.13 2.75
N GLU A 311 23.95 21.24 2.61
CA GLU A 311 23.36 22.57 2.32
C GLU A 311 22.48 22.60 1.07
N PHE A 312 22.74 21.73 0.10
CA PHE A 312 21.99 21.66 -1.17
C PHE A 312 21.04 20.48 -1.24
N CYS A 313 20.74 19.86 -0.11
CA CYS A 313 19.90 18.66 -0.04
C CYS A 313 18.72 18.87 0.90
N GLN A 314 17.52 18.55 0.44
CA GLN A 314 16.27 18.67 1.19
C GLN A 314 15.65 17.30 1.43
N LEU A 315 15.30 16.96 2.67
CA LEU A 315 14.67 15.69 3.00
C LEU A 315 13.26 15.58 2.41
N SER A 316 12.93 14.38 1.92
CA SER A 316 11.59 14.03 1.44
C SER A 316 10.84 13.21 2.50
N GLY A 317 9.52 13.44 2.60
CA GLY A 317 8.64 12.74 3.52
C GLY A 317 8.51 13.44 4.88
N LEU A 318 7.82 12.77 5.79
CA LEU A 318 7.58 13.24 7.16
C LEU A 318 8.59 12.61 8.12
N GLU A 319 8.87 13.32 9.20
CA GLU A 319 9.57 12.76 10.35
C GLU A 319 8.63 11.93 11.22
N ASP A 320 9.19 10.94 11.93
CA ASP A 320 8.39 10.11 12.84
C ASP A 320 7.75 10.96 13.95
N ASP A 321 8.46 11.97 14.44
CA ASP A 321 7.93 12.89 15.45
C ASP A 321 6.86 13.83 14.92
N ALA A 322 6.94 14.24 13.65
CA ALA A 322 5.85 14.96 12.99
C ALA A 322 4.55 14.16 12.93
N THR A 323 4.64 12.83 12.76
CA THR A 323 3.47 11.96 12.74
C THR A 323 2.79 11.82 14.11
N LYS A 324 3.51 12.13 15.19
CA LYS A 324 2.97 12.13 16.57
C LYS A 324 2.30 13.45 16.94
N ASP A 325 2.55 14.53 16.21
CA ASP A 325 1.89 15.82 16.40
C ASP A 325 0.46 15.78 15.84
N GLY A 326 -0.51 15.65 16.74
CA GLY A 326 -1.92 15.53 16.33
C GLY A 326 -2.48 16.81 15.69
N PHE A 327 -1.98 18.00 16.03
CA PHE A 327 -2.40 19.25 15.41
C PHE A 327 -1.86 19.34 13.98
N PHE A 328 -0.56 19.11 13.83
CA PHE A 328 0.09 19.06 12.53
C PHE A 328 -0.58 18.03 11.58
N MET A 329 -0.79 16.81 12.06
CA MET A 329 -1.42 15.75 11.26
C MET A 329 -2.84 16.10 10.84
N LYS A 330 -3.59 16.81 11.69
CA LYS A 330 -4.94 17.31 11.34
C LYS A 330 -4.89 18.39 10.26
N GLU A 331 -3.96 19.34 10.35
CA GLU A 331 -3.78 20.38 9.32
C GLU A 331 -3.30 19.77 7.99
N LEU A 332 -2.38 18.80 8.03
CA LEU A 332 -1.94 18.07 6.85
C LEU A 332 -3.11 17.30 6.22
N ALA A 333 -3.92 16.60 7.02
CA ALA A 333 -5.07 15.85 6.54
C ALA A 333 -6.09 16.75 5.83
N LYS A 334 -6.42 17.93 6.39
CA LYS A 334 -7.35 18.88 5.74
C LYS A 334 -6.93 19.29 4.34
N ARG A 335 -5.61 19.31 4.05
CA ARG A 335 -5.07 19.75 2.77
C ARG A 335 -4.77 18.60 1.81
N THR A 336 -4.54 17.40 2.32
CA THR A 336 -4.15 16.22 1.53
C THR A 336 -5.28 15.23 1.33
N LYS A 337 -6.24 15.13 2.27
CA LYS A 337 -7.44 14.30 2.14
C LYS A 337 -8.53 15.08 1.43
N LEU A 338 -8.49 15.08 0.10
CA LEU A 338 -9.45 15.82 -0.70
C LEU A 338 -10.83 15.17 -0.66
N GLU A 339 -11.85 15.98 -0.35
CA GLU A 339 -13.25 15.63 -0.54
C GLU A 339 -13.59 15.37 -2.01
N PRO A 340 -14.63 14.57 -2.33
CA PRO A 340 -14.97 14.19 -3.70
C PRO A 340 -15.00 15.34 -4.70
N SER A 341 -15.73 16.42 -4.42
CA SER A 341 -15.83 17.56 -5.34
C SER A 341 -14.49 18.27 -5.59
N LYS A 342 -13.67 18.40 -4.53
CA LYS A 342 -12.32 19.00 -4.67
C LYS A 342 -11.39 18.07 -5.44
N ARG A 343 -11.53 16.75 -5.26
CA ARG A 343 -10.73 15.76 -5.99
C ARG A 343 -11.06 15.76 -7.47
N VAL A 344 -12.35 15.74 -7.83
CA VAL A 344 -12.79 15.80 -9.23
C VAL A 344 -12.31 17.10 -9.88
N LYS A 345 -12.41 18.24 -9.19
CA LYS A 345 -11.87 19.50 -9.68
C LYS A 345 -10.36 19.40 -9.96
N ALA A 346 -9.57 18.88 -9.02
CA ALA A 346 -8.13 18.76 -9.18
C ALA A 346 -7.73 17.77 -10.30
N THR A 347 -8.49 16.68 -10.51
CA THR A 347 -8.24 15.77 -11.64
C THR A 347 -8.58 16.41 -12.98
N ASN A 348 -9.64 17.23 -13.07
CA ASN A 348 -9.95 17.97 -14.28
C ASN A 348 -8.91 19.08 -14.57
N GLU A 349 -8.41 19.75 -13.54
CA GLU A 349 -7.29 20.69 -13.67
C GLU A 349 -6.02 19.99 -14.20
N PHE A 350 -5.76 18.75 -13.79
CA PHE A 350 -4.65 17.96 -14.35
C PHE A 350 -4.88 17.68 -15.85
N ILE A 351 -6.09 17.30 -16.26
CA ILE A 351 -6.38 17.06 -17.68
C ILE A 351 -6.17 18.35 -18.50
N SER A 352 -6.54 19.51 -17.96
CA SER A 352 -6.28 20.78 -18.64
C SER A 352 -4.78 21.09 -18.80
N LEU A 353 -3.89 20.54 -17.95
CA LEU A 353 -2.44 20.66 -18.15
C LEU A 353 -1.94 19.86 -19.36
N LEU A 354 -2.63 18.82 -19.79
CA LEU A 354 -2.30 18.08 -21.02
C LEU A 354 -2.60 18.91 -22.27
N GLU A 355 -3.59 19.79 -22.20
CA GLU A 355 -3.97 20.72 -23.28
C GLU A 355 -3.22 22.06 -23.20
N ASP A 356 -2.21 22.15 -22.35
CA ASP A 356 -1.42 23.35 -22.14
C ASP A 356 -0.52 23.65 -23.36
N THR A 357 -0.52 24.89 -23.77
CA THR A 357 0.29 25.41 -24.92
C THR A 357 1.61 26.02 -24.46
N GLU A 358 1.87 26.13 -23.16
CA GLU A 358 3.13 26.65 -22.62
C GLU A 358 4.29 25.70 -22.96
N LYS A 359 5.41 26.25 -23.40
CA LYS A 359 6.62 25.50 -23.80
C LYS A 359 7.75 25.71 -22.79
N GLU A 360 8.64 24.74 -22.68
CA GLU A 360 9.86 24.88 -21.87
C GLU A 360 10.87 25.85 -22.50
N ASN A 361 10.97 25.80 -23.83
CA ASN A 361 11.76 26.73 -24.70
C ASN A 361 11.11 26.82 -26.08
N GLU A 362 11.58 27.76 -26.90
CA GLU A 362 11.00 28.03 -28.23
C GLU A 362 11.05 26.84 -29.20
N ASP A 363 12.08 26.00 -29.10
CA ASP A 363 12.29 24.83 -29.97
C ASP A 363 11.53 23.58 -29.47
N SER A 364 10.95 23.62 -28.29
CA SER A 364 10.23 22.47 -27.70
C SER A 364 8.76 22.46 -28.12
N LEU A 365 8.17 21.25 -28.17
CA LEU A 365 6.71 21.10 -28.32
C LEU A 365 6.04 21.18 -26.95
N SER A 366 4.92 21.91 -26.90
CA SER A 366 4.02 21.93 -25.72
C SER A 366 3.30 20.60 -25.53
N SER A 367 2.65 20.40 -24.38
CA SER A 367 1.84 19.21 -24.12
C SER A 367 0.75 19.04 -25.17
N LYS A 368 0.06 20.10 -25.54
CA LYS A 368 -0.99 20.09 -26.58
C LYS A 368 -0.42 19.70 -27.93
N GLU A 369 0.65 20.36 -28.39
CA GLU A 369 1.29 20.02 -29.66
C GLU A 369 1.75 18.58 -29.74
N LYS A 370 2.22 17.99 -28.62
CA LYS A 370 2.53 16.56 -28.54
C LYS A 370 1.30 15.68 -28.60
N MET A 371 0.19 16.04 -27.94
CA MET A 371 -1.07 15.31 -28.07
C MET A 371 -1.53 15.26 -29.55
N ASP A 372 -1.49 16.41 -30.24
CA ASP A 372 -1.85 16.51 -31.66
C ASP A 372 -0.86 15.73 -32.53
N TYR A 373 0.45 15.80 -32.23
CA TYR A 373 1.49 15.04 -32.92
C TYR A 373 1.27 13.53 -32.85
N TYR A 374 0.90 13.01 -31.66
CA TYR A 374 0.62 11.58 -31.49
C TYR A 374 -0.82 11.19 -31.87
N GLY A 375 -1.71 12.15 -32.06
CA GLY A 375 -3.13 11.91 -32.35
C GLY A 375 -3.88 11.30 -31.18
N ILE A 376 -3.45 11.58 -29.94
CA ILE A 376 -4.13 11.14 -28.73
C ILE A 376 -5.10 12.22 -28.27
N LYS A 377 -6.33 11.81 -27.94
CA LYS A 377 -7.32 12.65 -27.28
C LYS A 377 -7.70 12.01 -25.94
N ILE A 378 -7.78 12.84 -24.90
CA ILE A 378 -8.22 12.45 -23.56
C ILE A 378 -9.48 13.26 -23.22
N SER A 379 -10.59 12.57 -23.00
CA SER A 379 -11.88 13.20 -22.72
C SER A 379 -11.96 13.63 -21.25
N PRO A 380 -12.66 14.76 -20.93
CA PRO A 380 -12.91 15.14 -19.54
C PRO A 380 -13.76 14.09 -18.81
N LEU A 381 -13.81 14.18 -17.47
CA LEU A 381 -14.57 13.26 -16.62
C LEU A 381 -16.08 13.42 -16.88
N ASN A 382 -16.65 12.60 -17.76
CA ASN A 382 -18.08 12.63 -18.08
C ASN A 382 -18.72 11.25 -18.12
N GLU A 383 -17.94 10.17 -18.02
CA GLU A 383 -18.45 8.85 -18.23
C GLU A 383 -19.07 8.26 -16.97
N LEU A 384 -20.23 7.68 -17.14
CA LEU A 384 -21.00 7.00 -16.09
C LEU A 384 -20.87 5.49 -16.24
N PHE A 385 -20.59 4.84 -15.12
CA PHE A 385 -20.46 3.40 -15.03
C PHE A 385 -21.63 2.81 -14.24
N ASP A 386 -22.06 1.63 -14.61
CA ASP A 386 -23.10 0.90 -13.88
C ASP A 386 -22.54 0.39 -12.54
N ALA A 387 -23.31 0.61 -11.51
CA ALA A 387 -23.01 0.17 -10.15
C ALA A 387 -24.29 -0.39 -9.50
N TYR A 388 -24.09 -1.28 -8.53
CA TYR A 388 -25.17 -1.91 -7.80
C TYR A 388 -24.99 -1.68 -6.31
N TYR A 389 -26.08 -1.56 -5.56
CA TYR A 389 -26.01 -1.57 -4.11
C TYR A 389 -26.41 -2.95 -3.59
N MET A 390 -25.51 -3.53 -2.81
CA MET A 390 -25.80 -4.80 -2.14
C MET A 390 -26.85 -4.57 -1.05
N LYS A 391 -27.77 -5.52 -0.91
CA LYS A 391 -28.79 -5.47 0.15
C LYS A 391 -28.14 -5.37 1.52
N ASP A 392 -28.70 -4.51 2.37
CA ASP A 392 -28.21 -4.37 3.73
C ASP A 392 -28.33 -5.67 4.52
N THR A 393 -27.18 -6.13 5.02
CA THR A 393 -27.13 -7.25 5.94
C THR A 393 -27.46 -6.77 7.36
N LYS A 394 -28.46 -7.41 7.97
CA LYS A 394 -28.82 -7.11 9.36
C LYS A 394 -27.80 -7.75 10.30
N LEU A 395 -27.40 -6.99 11.31
CA LEU A 395 -26.60 -7.50 12.42
C LEU A 395 -27.54 -7.93 13.53
N ILE A 396 -27.29 -9.09 14.12
CA ILE A 396 -28.10 -9.67 15.18
C ILE A 396 -27.31 -9.69 16.47
N GLY A 397 -27.80 -9.02 17.47
CA GLY A 397 -27.29 -9.05 18.83
C GLY A 397 -28.05 -10.01 19.74
N GLY A 398 -27.97 -9.77 21.04
CA GLY A 398 -28.71 -10.56 22.05
C GLY A 398 -30.22 -10.53 21.84
N ASN A 399 -30.88 -11.61 22.27
CA ASN A 399 -32.32 -11.78 22.13
C ASN A 399 -32.82 -11.69 20.66
N ASN A 400 -31.99 -12.05 19.71
CA ASN A 400 -32.25 -11.98 18.27
C ASN A 400 -32.69 -10.60 17.76
N LYS A 401 -32.30 -9.53 18.45
CA LYS A 401 -32.62 -8.16 18.02
C LYS A 401 -31.64 -7.68 16.95
N THR A 402 -32.19 -7.01 15.94
CA THR A 402 -31.35 -6.29 14.97
C THR A 402 -30.64 -5.14 15.70
N VAL A 403 -29.32 -5.02 15.51
CA VAL A 403 -28.47 -4.02 16.17
C VAL A 403 -27.70 -3.20 15.15
N ASN A 404 -27.37 -1.96 15.53
CA ASN A 404 -26.43 -1.13 14.80
C ASN A 404 -25.20 -0.89 15.68
N PRO A 405 -23.97 -1.26 15.24
CA PRO A 405 -22.75 -1.05 16.01
C PRO A 405 -22.44 0.42 16.32
N SER A 406 -23.06 1.35 15.58
CA SER A 406 -22.96 2.80 15.84
C SER A 406 -23.86 3.27 16.98
N ASP A 407 -24.82 2.46 17.42
CA ASP A 407 -25.67 2.78 18.54
C ASP A 407 -24.85 2.85 19.84
N LYS A 408 -25.23 3.73 20.71
CA LYS A 408 -24.56 3.88 22.02
C LYS A 408 -24.59 2.61 22.85
N THR A 409 -25.66 1.83 22.69
CA THR A 409 -25.89 0.56 23.41
C THR A 409 -26.73 -0.38 22.56
N PHE A 410 -26.44 -1.66 22.67
CA PHE A 410 -27.24 -2.74 22.07
C PHE A 410 -27.10 -4.03 22.87
N PRO A 411 -28.05 -4.97 22.80
CA PRO A 411 -27.94 -6.25 23.49
C PRO A 411 -26.82 -7.09 22.89
N ILE A 412 -25.84 -7.45 23.73
CA ILE A 412 -24.71 -8.32 23.34
C ILE A 412 -25.19 -9.76 23.16
N LEU A 413 -24.74 -10.42 22.09
CA LEU A 413 -25.15 -11.79 21.72
C LEU A 413 -24.62 -12.84 22.71
N LYS A 414 -23.32 -12.84 23.00
CA LYS A 414 -22.66 -13.70 23.99
C LYS A 414 -21.83 -12.84 24.92
N LYS A 415 -22.29 -12.71 26.14
CA LYS A 415 -21.66 -11.90 27.18
C LYS A 415 -20.59 -12.70 27.90
N LYS A 416 -19.50 -12.02 28.26
CA LYS A 416 -18.49 -12.49 29.20
C LYS A 416 -18.43 -11.55 30.39
N GLU A 417 -18.50 -12.09 31.59
CA GLU A 417 -18.35 -11.32 32.81
C GLU A 417 -16.88 -10.97 33.03
N MET A 418 -16.62 -9.80 33.61
CA MET A 418 -15.30 -9.26 33.91
C MET A 418 -15.20 -9.13 35.43
N ILE A 419 -14.99 -10.28 36.07
CA ILE A 419 -15.02 -10.38 37.54
C ILE A 419 -13.61 -10.26 38.09
N ASN A 420 -12.70 -11.10 37.63
CA ASN A 420 -11.34 -11.18 38.15
C ASN A 420 -10.35 -10.59 37.13
N TRP A 421 -9.94 -9.35 37.33
CA TRP A 421 -9.03 -8.70 36.40
C TRP A 421 -8.11 -7.70 37.10
N LEU A 422 -6.96 -7.43 36.47
CA LEU A 422 -5.94 -6.53 36.95
C LEU A 422 -5.93 -5.23 36.16
N CYS A 423 -5.64 -4.12 36.84
CA CYS A 423 -5.37 -2.85 36.21
C CYS A 423 -3.99 -2.32 36.63
N PHE A 424 -3.05 -2.40 35.71
CA PHE A 424 -1.72 -1.84 35.86
C PHE A 424 -1.73 -0.37 35.42
N TYR A 425 -1.16 0.52 36.23
CA TYR A 425 -1.08 1.95 35.95
C TYR A 425 0.19 2.57 36.54
N GLU A 426 0.76 3.58 35.86
CA GLU A 426 1.83 4.38 36.46
C GLU A 426 1.28 5.27 37.57
N LYS A 427 2.01 5.48 38.64
CA LYS A 427 1.63 6.30 39.80
C LYS A 427 1.08 7.67 39.40
N SER A 428 1.67 8.33 38.39
CA SER A 428 1.19 9.62 37.84
C SER A 428 -0.14 9.56 37.10
N ASN A 429 -0.65 8.37 36.78
CA ASN A 429 -1.89 8.18 36.02
C ASN A 429 -3.03 7.55 36.86
N TYR A 430 -2.95 7.62 38.19
CA TYR A 430 -3.96 7.08 39.09
C TYR A 430 -5.35 7.63 38.81
N ASP A 431 -5.51 8.94 38.65
CA ASP A 431 -6.79 9.59 38.37
C ASP A 431 -7.39 9.11 37.02
N ASP A 432 -6.53 8.88 36.00
CA ASP A 432 -6.95 8.33 34.72
C ASP A 432 -7.40 6.87 34.84
N ALA A 433 -6.76 6.08 35.73
CA ALA A 433 -7.12 4.69 36.02
C ALA A 433 -8.51 4.62 36.72
N VAL A 434 -8.74 5.43 37.74
CA VAL A 434 -10.03 5.55 38.42
C VAL A 434 -11.12 6.02 37.44
N LYS A 435 -10.80 6.98 36.59
CA LYS A 435 -11.73 7.46 35.57
C LYS A 435 -12.07 6.38 34.52
N LEU A 436 -11.08 5.55 34.13
CA LEU A 436 -11.28 4.41 33.25
C LEU A 436 -12.27 3.43 33.87
N GLN A 437 -12.03 2.97 35.09
CA GLN A 437 -12.89 2.02 35.79
C GLN A 437 -14.32 2.53 35.94
N LYS A 438 -14.51 3.79 36.41
CA LYS A 438 -15.84 4.40 36.53
C LYS A 438 -16.60 4.46 35.19
N ASN A 439 -15.92 4.69 34.08
CA ASN A 439 -16.57 4.73 32.77
C ASN A 439 -16.78 3.33 32.18
N LEU A 440 -15.93 2.34 32.51
CA LEU A 440 -16.19 0.94 32.18
C LEU A 440 -17.43 0.42 32.93
N ASP A 441 -17.60 0.75 34.23
CA ASP A 441 -18.79 0.40 35.00
C ASP A 441 -20.05 1.02 34.40
N LYS A 442 -20.03 2.33 34.05
CA LYS A 442 -21.14 2.98 33.37
C LYS A 442 -21.49 2.36 32.03
N ALA A 443 -20.46 2.03 31.22
CA ALA A 443 -20.65 1.39 29.92
C ALA A 443 -21.21 -0.03 30.10
N SER A 444 -20.70 -0.79 31.07
CA SER A 444 -21.12 -2.16 31.33
C SER A 444 -22.61 -2.27 31.65
N LYS A 445 -23.12 -1.39 32.46
CA LYS A 445 -24.57 -1.30 32.79
C LYS A 445 -25.42 -1.09 31.55
N ALA A 446 -24.95 -0.24 30.62
CA ALA A 446 -25.63 0.03 29.36
C ALA A 446 -25.68 -1.16 28.40
N PHE A 447 -24.66 -2.04 28.43
CA PHE A 447 -24.63 -3.28 27.64
C PHE A 447 -25.17 -4.50 28.41
N GLY A 448 -25.51 -4.34 29.70
CA GLY A 448 -25.93 -5.41 30.58
C GLY A 448 -24.81 -6.43 30.81
N LEU A 449 -23.56 -5.97 30.89
CA LEU A 449 -22.38 -6.74 31.27
C LEU A 449 -22.10 -6.53 32.77
N LYS A 450 -21.52 -7.55 33.39
CA LYS A 450 -21.05 -7.45 34.78
C LYS A 450 -19.56 -7.15 34.76
N VAL A 451 -19.15 -6.04 35.36
CA VAL A 451 -17.75 -5.64 35.52
C VAL A 451 -17.52 -5.31 36.99
N GLU A 452 -16.69 -6.09 37.66
CA GLU A 452 -16.29 -5.85 39.03
C GLU A 452 -15.11 -4.86 39.09
N GLU A 453 -14.77 -4.44 40.31
CA GLU A 453 -13.59 -3.60 40.53
C GLU A 453 -12.30 -4.42 40.31
N PRO A 454 -11.26 -3.85 39.64
CA PRO A 454 -10.01 -4.56 39.43
C PRO A 454 -9.16 -4.63 40.69
N GLU A 455 -8.25 -5.58 40.71
CA GLU A 455 -7.08 -5.44 41.56
C GLU A 455 -6.12 -4.41 40.94
N TRP A 456 -5.72 -3.44 41.75
CA TRP A 456 -4.93 -2.28 41.30
C TRP A 456 -3.44 -2.53 41.50
N ILE A 457 -2.66 -2.46 40.42
CA ILE A 457 -1.20 -2.65 40.43
C ILE A 457 -0.54 -1.32 40.04
N GLU A 458 0.06 -0.67 41.04
CA GLU A 458 0.80 0.60 40.83
C GLU A 458 2.20 0.32 40.34
N MET A 459 2.56 0.90 39.21
CA MET A 459 3.89 0.87 38.62
C MET A 459 4.64 2.18 38.88
N PRO A 460 5.97 2.14 39.07
CA PRO A 460 6.77 3.34 39.12
C PRO A 460 6.60 4.21 37.85
N ASN A 461 6.71 5.53 38.01
CA ASN A 461 6.69 6.43 36.87
C ASN A 461 7.84 6.13 35.92
N ARG A 462 7.55 5.98 34.62
CA ARG A 462 8.51 5.63 33.58
C ARG A 462 9.13 4.23 33.73
N ALA A 463 8.44 3.32 34.36
CA ALA A 463 8.85 1.91 34.44
C ALA A 463 9.16 1.37 33.04
N SER A 464 10.20 0.55 32.94
CA SER A 464 10.60 -0.10 31.69
C SER A 464 9.58 -1.18 31.27
N ALA A 465 9.64 -1.64 30.03
CA ALA A 465 8.82 -2.78 29.60
C ALA A 465 9.09 -4.03 30.44
N LEU A 466 10.34 -4.24 30.85
CA LEU A 466 10.74 -5.38 31.68
C LEU A 466 10.08 -5.33 33.05
N ASP A 467 10.06 -4.17 33.71
CA ASP A 467 9.39 -4.01 35.01
C ASP A 467 7.91 -4.38 34.95
N TRP A 468 7.21 -3.94 33.88
CA TRP A 468 5.81 -4.30 33.66
C TRP A 468 5.59 -5.78 33.39
N ILE A 469 6.50 -6.41 32.65
CA ILE A 469 6.46 -7.82 32.29
C ILE A 469 6.71 -8.68 33.52
N GLU A 470 7.77 -8.42 34.27
CA GLU A 470 8.12 -9.16 35.47
C GLU A 470 6.99 -9.10 36.52
N THR A 471 6.43 -7.90 36.74
CA THR A 471 5.28 -7.76 37.64
C THR A 471 4.03 -8.50 37.12
N ALA A 472 3.80 -8.55 35.79
CA ALA A 472 2.68 -9.32 35.24
C ALA A 472 2.90 -10.84 35.34
N ASP A 473 4.13 -11.29 35.27
CA ASP A 473 4.48 -12.71 35.42
C ASP A 473 4.24 -13.25 36.84
N ASP A 474 4.24 -12.39 37.87
CA ASP A 474 3.81 -12.77 39.24
C ASP A 474 2.37 -13.27 39.26
N TYR A 475 1.53 -12.86 38.29
CA TYR A 475 0.11 -13.23 38.21
C TYR A 475 -0.22 -14.20 37.07
N PHE A 476 0.57 -14.19 36.01
CA PHE A 476 0.29 -14.94 34.75
C PHE A 476 1.45 -15.86 34.30
N GLY A 477 2.55 -15.88 35.01
CA GLY A 477 3.73 -16.63 34.65
C GLY A 477 3.52 -18.16 34.63
N GLU A 478 4.50 -18.87 34.10
CA GLU A 478 4.47 -20.33 34.00
C GLU A 478 4.42 -20.96 35.40
N GLY A 479 3.50 -21.92 35.61
CA GLY A 479 3.32 -22.61 36.90
C GLY A 479 2.44 -21.84 37.90
N ILE A 480 2.01 -20.63 37.62
CA ILE A 480 1.09 -19.86 38.49
C ILE A 480 -0.35 -20.23 38.17
N LYS A 481 -1.13 -20.56 39.21
CA LYS A 481 -2.57 -20.76 39.05
C LYS A 481 -3.23 -19.41 38.69
N ARG A 482 -3.77 -19.33 37.48
CA ARG A 482 -4.43 -18.10 37.00
C ARG A 482 -5.72 -17.82 37.77
N GLU A 483 -5.70 -16.80 38.60
CA GLU A 483 -6.89 -16.28 39.30
C GLU A 483 -7.61 -15.19 38.53
N PHE A 484 -6.91 -14.57 37.56
CA PHE A 484 -7.38 -13.46 36.76
C PHE A 484 -7.66 -13.83 35.31
N ASP A 485 -8.75 -13.32 34.77
CA ASP A 485 -9.20 -13.58 33.38
C ASP A 485 -8.43 -12.72 32.36
N PHE A 486 -8.08 -11.48 32.73
CA PHE A 486 -7.35 -10.55 31.86
C PHE A 486 -6.71 -9.40 32.64
N VAL A 487 -5.86 -8.64 31.93
CA VAL A 487 -5.20 -7.45 32.47
C VAL A 487 -5.43 -6.24 31.58
N ILE A 488 -5.64 -5.07 32.17
CA ILE A 488 -5.55 -3.77 31.52
C ILE A 488 -4.21 -3.11 31.86
N PHE A 489 -3.43 -2.75 30.84
CA PHE A 489 -2.26 -1.90 30.97
C PHE A 489 -2.60 -0.47 30.59
N LEU A 490 -2.70 0.42 31.57
CA LEU A 490 -2.93 1.85 31.35
C LEU A 490 -1.61 2.58 31.19
N LEU A 491 -1.18 2.79 29.94
CA LEU A 491 0.10 3.42 29.63
C LEU A 491 0.02 4.94 29.64
N GLY A 492 0.97 5.58 30.30
CA GLY A 492 1.17 7.01 30.33
C GLY A 492 1.78 7.57 29.04
N LYS A 493 2.83 8.39 29.16
CA LYS A 493 3.52 9.00 28.01
C LYS A 493 4.47 8.03 27.31
N ASN A 494 4.95 7.02 28.01
CA ASN A 494 5.87 6.01 27.45
C ASN A 494 5.09 4.86 26.77
N ASP A 495 4.53 5.14 25.61
CA ASP A 495 3.82 4.11 24.82
C ASP A 495 4.74 3.24 23.94
N LYS A 496 6.05 3.48 23.99
CA LYS A 496 7.06 2.67 23.27
C LYS A 496 7.17 1.24 23.79
N ILE A 497 6.76 0.99 25.05
CA ILE A 497 6.73 -0.35 25.65
C ILE A 497 5.58 -1.24 25.16
N TYR A 498 4.62 -0.68 24.42
CA TYR A 498 3.45 -1.43 23.91
C TYR A 498 3.81 -2.70 23.13
N PRO A 499 4.75 -2.69 22.16
CA PRO A 499 5.07 -3.89 21.39
C PRO A 499 5.62 -5.03 22.27
N GLU A 500 6.45 -4.71 23.26
CA GLU A 500 7.06 -5.68 24.17
C GLU A 500 6.01 -6.33 25.08
N LEU A 501 5.14 -5.52 25.69
CA LEU A 501 4.01 -6.00 26.48
C LEU A 501 3.09 -6.91 25.67
N LYS A 502 2.77 -6.53 24.43
CA LYS A 502 1.92 -7.36 23.58
C LYS A 502 2.60 -8.62 23.12
N LYS A 503 3.87 -8.58 22.77
CA LYS A 503 4.64 -9.77 22.45
C LYS A 503 4.66 -10.74 23.62
N HIS A 504 4.93 -10.24 24.82
CA HIS A 504 4.99 -11.09 26.01
C HIS A 504 3.63 -11.73 26.33
N SER A 505 2.55 -10.92 26.38
CA SER A 505 1.22 -11.41 26.70
C SER A 505 0.65 -12.39 25.68
N LEU A 506 1.02 -12.26 24.40
CA LEU A 506 0.48 -13.12 23.32
C LEU A 506 1.36 -14.34 23.03
N CYS A 507 2.69 -14.14 22.99
CA CYS A 507 3.61 -15.16 22.48
C CYS A 507 4.36 -15.92 23.58
N THR A 508 4.51 -15.35 24.79
CA THR A 508 5.27 -15.95 25.88
C THR A 508 4.34 -16.56 26.91
N SER A 509 3.51 -15.76 27.57
CA SER A 509 2.70 -16.21 28.71
C SER A 509 1.23 -16.49 28.34
N GLY A 510 0.77 -16.09 27.16
CA GLY A 510 -0.56 -16.44 26.61
C GLY A 510 -1.76 -15.95 27.44
N TYR A 511 -1.69 -14.78 28.06
CA TYR A 511 -2.82 -14.18 28.80
C TYR A 511 -3.51 -13.07 28.03
N VAL A 512 -4.79 -12.88 28.33
CA VAL A 512 -5.60 -11.82 27.69
C VAL A 512 -5.19 -10.46 28.22
N SER A 513 -4.83 -9.54 27.34
CA SER A 513 -4.43 -8.18 27.72
C SER A 513 -5.11 -7.11 26.88
N GLN A 514 -5.44 -5.99 27.52
CA GLN A 514 -5.94 -4.78 26.88
C GLN A 514 -5.01 -3.60 27.24
N VAL A 515 -4.47 -2.93 26.23
CA VAL A 515 -3.67 -1.73 26.46
C VAL A 515 -4.54 -0.51 26.22
N VAL A 516 -4.50 0.45 27.13
CA VAL A 516 -5.22 1.72 27.08
C VAL A 516 -4.23 2.86 27.29
N LYS A 517 -4.32 3.92 26.50
CA LYS A 517 -3.49 5.11 26.69
C LYS A 517 -4.18 6.07 27.66
N ALA A 518 -3.52 6.46 28.75
CA ALA A 518 -4.07 7.37 29.77
C ALA A 518 -4.63 8.67 29.18
N ARG A 519 -3.96 9.24 28.17
CA ARG A 519 -4.46 10.42 27.42
C ARG A 519 -5.86 10.24 26.81
N SER A 520 -6.31 8.99 26.60
CA SER A 520 -7.66 8.73 26.09
C SER A 520 -8.73 9.05 27.12
N MET A 521 -8.39 9.05 28.41
CA MET A 521 -9.29 9.38 29.50
C MET A 521 -9.48 10.90 29.68
N GLN A 522 -8.62 11.69 29.04
CA GLN A 522 -8.67 13.16 29.09
C GLN A 522 -9.48 13.78 27.93
N LYS A 523 -9.95 12.97 26.98
CA LYS A 523 -10.71 13.43 25.81
C LYS A 523 -12.18 13.64 26.14
N LYS A 524 -12.85 14.53 25.38
CA LYS A 524 -14.32 14.57 25.34
C LYS A 524 -14.82 13.23 24.76
N GLY A 525 -15.88 12.67 25.38
CA GLY A 525 -16.47 11.40 24.90
C GLY A 525 -15.84 10.13 25.47
N VAL A 526 -15.21 10.19 26.64
CA VAL A 526 -14.58 9.03 27.33
C VAL A 526 -15.50 7.82 27.43
N LEU A 527 -16.80 8.02 27.70
CA LEU A 527 -17.75 6.92 27.78
C LEU A 527 -17.84 6.10 26.48
N SER A 528 -17.83 6.76 25.32
CA SER A 528 -17.81 6.06 24.02
C SER A 528 -16.51 5.27 23.80
N VAL A 529 -15.38 5.79 24.29
CA VAL A 529 -14.10 5.08 24.25
C VAL A 529 -14.15 3.84 25.13
N CYS A 530 -14.65 3.98 26.38
CA CYS A 530 -14.79 2.87 27.30
C CYS A 530 -15.80 1.81 26.82
N SER A 531 -16.87 2.21 26.15
CA SER A 531 -17.81 1.28 25.48
C SER A 531 -17.09 0.40 24.47
N LYS A 532 -16.24 1.01 23.61
CA LYS A 532 -15.45 0.23 22.62
C LYS A 532 -14.42 -0.68 23.29
N ILE A 533 -13.73 -0.21 24.34
CA ILE A 533 -12.79 -1.03 25.11
C ILE A 533 -13.51 -2.25 25.72
N LEU A 534 -14.69 -2.03 26.27
CA LEU A 534 -15.49 -3.10 26.87
C LEU A 534 -15.88 -4.17 25.85
N LEU A 535 -16.34 -3.77 24.66
CA LEU A 535 -16.64 -4.71 23.58
C LEU A 535 -15.40 -5.46 23.09
N GLN A 536 -14.22 -4.79 23.04
CA GLN A 536 -12.96 -5.44 22.70
C GLN A 536 -12.55 -6.49 23.76
N ILE A 537 -12.71 -6.19 25.03
CA ILE A 537 -12.42 -7.14 26.12
C ILE A 537 -13.39 -8.33 26.04
N ASN A 538 -14.69 -8.07 25.85
CA ASN A 538 -15.68 -9.13 25.68
C ASN A 538 -15.29 -10.08 24.54
N ALA A 539 -14.87 -9.55 23.39
CA ALA A 539 -14.42 -10.35 22.27
C ALA A 539 -13.15 -11.15 22.57
N LYS A 540 -12.17 -10.56 23.25
CA LYS A 540 -10.92 -11.26 23.65
C LYS A 540 -11.17 -12.38 24.65
N LEU A 541 -12.19 -12.25 25.48
CA LEU A 541 -12.67 -13.29 26.40
C LEU A 541 -13.59 -14.32 25.72
N ARG A 542 -13.62 -14.37 24.37
CA ARG A 542 -14.51 -15.23 23.56
C ARG A 542 -16.00 -14.95 23.73
N GLY A 543 -16.36 -13.71 24.05
CA GLY A 543 -17.72 -13.20 23.91
C GLY A 543 -17.99 -12.75 22.47
N ILE A 544 -19.27 -12.61 22.12
CA ILE A 544 -19.69 -12.20 20.77
C ILE A 544 -20.64 -11.02 20.92
N SER A 545 -20.26 -9.87 20.40
CA SER A 545 -21.08 -8.66 20.50
C SER A 545 -22.33 -8.75 19.63
N TYR A 546 -22.16 -9.14 18.37
CA TYR A 546 -23.22 -9.37 17.38
C TYR A 546 -22.71 -10.34 16.31
N LYS A 547 -23.63 -10.91 15.53
CA LYS A 547 -23.31 -11.71 14.33
C LYS A 547 -24.04 -11.15 13.12
N VAL A 548 -23.55 -11.48 11.95
CA VAL A 548 -24.24 -11.14 10.71
C VAL A 548 -25.37 -12.13 10.48
N ASN A 549 -26.52 -11.60 10.06
CA ASN A 549 -27.63 -12.44 9.63
C ASN A 549 -27.45 -12.85 8.17
N PHE A 550 -26.73 -13.92 7.95
CA PHE A 550 -26.55 -14.49 6.62
C PHE A 550 -27.85 -15.13 6.11
N SER A 551 -28.06 -15.11 4.79
CA SER A 551 -29.11 -15.92 4.19
C SER A 551 -28.86 -17.42 4.43
N ASN A 552 -29.93 -18.22 4.47
CA ASN A 552 -29.83 -19.69 4.67
C ASN A 552 -28.89 -20.33 3.65
N THR A 553 -28.84 -19.81 2.42
CA THR A 553 -27.91 -20.29 1.37
C THR A 553 -26.43 -20.21 1.73
N VAL A 554 -26.03 -19.29 2.62
CA VAL A 554 -24.63 -19.16 3.09
C VAL A 554 -24.38 -20.06 4.29
N THR A 555 -25.30 -20.07 5.27
CA THR A 555 -25.15 -20.86 6.51
C THR A 555 -25.24 -22.36 6.27
N GLU A 556 -26.13 -22.81 5.36
CA GLU A 556 -26.27 -24.23 5.01
C GLU A 556 -25.06 -24.80 4.25
N ARG A 557 -24.24 -23.93 3.64
CA ARG A 557 -23.05 -24.35 2.88
C ARG A 557 -21.83 -24.60 3.73
N LYS A 558 -21.85 -24.29 5.03
CA LYS A 558 -20.74 -24.55 5.99
C LYS A 558 -19.37 -24.13 5.42
N PHE A 559 -19.23 -22.85 5.03
CA PHE A 559 -17.97 -22.31 4.55
C PHE A 559 -17.04 -21.93 5.69
N MET A 560 -15.75 -22.18 5.49
CA MET A 560 -14.66 -21.57 6.27
C MET A 560 -14.05 -20.42 5.46
N VAL A 561 -13.82 -19.28 6.10
CA VAL A 561 -13.17 -18.12 5.48
C VAL A 561 -11.76 -18.01 6.01
N ILE A 562 -10.78 -17.89 5.13
CA ILE A 562 -9.36 -17.74 5.46
C ILE A 562 -8.85 -16.42 4.91
N GLY A 563 -8.16 -15.64 5.76
CA GLY A 563 -7.41 -14.45 5.37
C GLY A 563 -5.90 -14.71 5.47
N VAL A 564 -5.15 -14.34 4.43
CA VAL A 564 -3.68 -14.44 4.41
C VAL A 564 -3.10 -13.11 3.99
N GLU A 565 -2.25 -12.54 4.84
CA GLU A 565 -1.53 -11.29 4.56
C GLU A 565 -0.03 -11.45 4.78
N THR A 566 0.78 -10.72 4.02
CA THR A 566 2.23 -10.70 4.16
C THR A 566 2.74 -9.28 4.35
N SER A 567 3.69 -9.09 5.27
CA SER A 567 4.29 -7.80 5.56
C SER A 567 5.81 -7.88 5.61
N ARG A 568 6.49 -7.02 4.85
CA ARG A 568 7.97 -6.95 4.89
C ARG A 568 8.45 -6.34 6.19
N ILE A 569 9.34 -7.06 6.87
CA ILE A 569 10.04 -6.58 8.08
C ILE A 569 11.27 -5.82 7.61
N ARG A 570 11.36 -4.52 7.96
CA ARG A 570 12.42 -3.60 7.48
C ARG A 570 13.84 -4.06 7.84
N GLN A 571 14.00 -4.79 8.94
CA GLN A 571 15.31 -5.33 9.37
C GLN A 571 15.42 -6.81 8.98
N GLY A 572 16.55 -7.19 8.37
CA GLY A 572 16.96 -8.59 8.21
C GLY A 572 16.37 -9.34 7.02
N LYS A 573 15.88 -8.67 5.96
CA LYS A 573 15.36 -9.36 4.75
C LYS A 573 14.36 -10.48 5.07
N LYS A 574 13.39 -10.18 5.94
CA LYS A 574 12.36 -11.12 6.39
C LYS A 574 10.98 -10.62 6.01
N THR A 575 10.04 -11.53 5.86
CA THR A 575 8.62 -11.24 5.68
C THR A 575 7.83 -11.96 6.75
N GLY A 576 6.97 -11.22 7.46
CA GLY A 576 5.96 -11.81 8.34
C GLY A 576 4.76 -12.26 7.52
N VAL A 577 4.19 -13.39 7.87
CA VAL A 577 2.92 -13.91 7.33
C VAL A 577 1.94 -14.04 8.48
N ALA A 578 0.75 -13.49 8.31
CA ALA A 578 -0.35 -13.64 9.24
C ALA A 578 -1.52 -14.36 8.56
N MET A 579 -2.10 -15.33 9.24
CA MET A 579 -3.17 -16.17 8.72
C MET A 579 -4.27 -16.31 9.76
N VAL A 580 -5.52 -16.19 9.32
CA VAL A 580 -6.70 -16.28 10.19
C VAL A 580 -7.78 -17.09 9.48
N ALA A 581 -8.42 -18.01 10.15
CA ALA A 581 -9.53 -18.81 9.65
C ALA A 581 -10.75 -18.69 10.57
N THR A 582 -11.94 -18.63 10.02
CA THR A 582 -13.18 -18.78 10.79
C THR A 582 -13.40 -20.25 11.09
N ILE A 583 -13.79 -20.59 12.32
CA ILE A 583 -13.96 -21.98 12.75
C ILE A 583 -15.40 -22.35 13.12
N ASN A 584 -16.36 -21.43 12.93
CA ASN A 584 -17.78 -21.69 13.16
C ASN A 584 -18.67 -21.11 12.02
N ASP A 585 -19.90 -21.60 11.91
CA ASP A 585 -20.84 -21.19 10.87
C ASP A 585 -21.34 -19.75 10.99
N SER A 586 -21.14 -19.12 12.13
CA SER A 586 -21.48 -17.70 12.36
C SER A 586 -20.36 -16.73 12.01
N PHE A 587 -19.18 -17.23 11.63
CA PHE A 587 -17.95 -16.46 11.38
C PHE A 587 -17.56 -15.54 12.55
N THR A 588 -17.74 -16.01 13.78
CA THR A 588 -17.51 -15.24 15.00
C THR A 588 -16.38 -15.79 15.87
N ASP A 589 -15.94 -17.02 15.63
CA ASP A 589 -14.78 -17.62 16.26
C ASP A 589 -13.67 -17.86 15.23
N PHE A 590 -12.42 -17.65 15.65
CA PHE A 590 -11.27 -17.61 14.74
C PHE A 590 -10.13 -18.48 15.28
N PHE A 591 -9.46 -19.15 14.37
CA PHE A 591 -8.13 -19.75 14.55
C PHE A 591 -7.12 -18.89 13.79
N SER A 592 -5.97 -18.61 14.38
CA SER A 592 -4.90 -17.82 13.76
C SER A 592 -3.55 -18.45 13.95
N ASP A 593 -2.65 -18.25 13.00
CA ASP A 593 -1.25 -18.66 13.06
C ASP A 593 -0.38 -17.61 12.35
N GLU A 594 0.93 -17.63 12.61
CA GLU A 594 1.88 -16.68 12.03
C GLU A 594 3.16 -17.38 11.58
N GLY A 595 3.89 -16.74 10.69
CA GLY A 595 5.18 -17.23 10.22
C GLY A 595 6.14 -16.09 9.88
N ILE A 596 7.45 -16.36 10.01
CA ILE A 596 8.52 -15.47 9.57
C ILE A 596 9.31 -16.16 8.47
N ILE A 597 9.33 -15.57 7.29
CA ILE A 597 9.93 -16.10 6.07
C ILE A 597 11.20 -15.32 5.75
N LYS A 598 12.27 -16.03 5.35
CA LYS A 598 13.51 -15.43 4.85
C LYS A 598 13.41 -15.21 3.33
N GLU A 599 14.02 -14.11 2.81
CA GLU A 599 13.97 -13.81 1.36
C GLU A 599 14.62 -14.88 0.47
N GLU A 600 15.58 -15.63 0.99
CA GLU A 600 16.35 -16.62 0.20
C GLU A 600 15.46 -17.76 -0.32
N ASN A 601 14.48 -18.24 0.47
CA ASN A 601 13.54 -19.31 0.11
C ASN A 601 12.10 -18.85 0.32
N TYR A 602 11.82 -17.63 -0.13
CA TYR A 602 10.53 -16.96 0.14
C TYR A 602 9.34 -17.76 -0.37
N LYS A 603 9.45 -18.31 -1.57
CA LYS A 603 8.35 -19.01 -2.24
C LYS A 603 7.97 -20.29 -1.53
N GLU A 604 8.92 -21.18 -1.33
CA GLU A 604 8.71 -22.49 -0.71
C GLU A 604 8.25 -22.34 0.75
N GLN A 605 8.87 -21.42 1.49
CA GLN A 605 8.51 -21.19 2.90
C GLN A 605 7.08 -20.64 3.02
N LEU A 606 6.66 -19.71 2.12
CA LEU A 606 5.31 -19.19 2.13
C LEU A 606 4.26 -20.25 1.80
N GLN A 607 4.51 -21.03 0.76
CA GLN A 607 3.65 -22.15 0.39
C GLN A 607 3.45 -23.11 1.57
N TYR A 608 4.55 -23.53 2.20
CA TYR A 608 4.51 -24.39 3.38
C TYR A 608 3.71 -23.78 4.54
N CYS A 609 3.91 -22.47 4.84
CA CYS A 609 3.14 -21.82 5.89
C CYS A 609 1.63 -21.83 5.59
N VAL A 610 1.24 -21.51 4.36
CA VAL A 610 -0.18 -21.44 3.96
C VAL A 610 -0.81 -22.84 3.97
N SER A 611 -0.12 -23.84 3.42
CA SER A 611 -0.59 -25.24 3.36
C SER A 611 -0.79 -25.82 4.75
N SER A 612 0.24 -25.71 5.60
CA SER A 612 0.20 -26.17 6.99
C SER A 612 -0.90 -25.48 7.80
N PHE A 613 -1.10 -24.17 7.56
CA PHE A 613 -2.18 -23.43 8.22
C PHE A 613 -3.56 -23.94 7.82
N ILE A 614 -3.81 -24.18 6.52
CA ILE A 614 -5.10 -24.69 6.03
C ILE A 614 -5.42 -26.04 6.67
N GLU A 615 -4.44 -26.94 6.76
CA GLU A 615 -4.63 -28.24 7.39
C GLU A 615 -5.00 -28.12 8.89
N LYS A 616 -4.25 -27.31 9.64
CA LYS A 616 -4.56 -27.02 11.05
C LYS A 616 -5.95 -26.37 11.21
N ALA A 617 -6.28 -25.40 10.36
CA ALA A 617 -7.55 -24.71 10.42
C ALA A 617 -8.75 -25.65 10.17
N VAL A 618 -8.61 -26.61 9.24
CA VAL A 618 -9.63 -27.62 8.98
C VAL A 618 -9.82 -28.54 10.22
N GLU A 619 -8.74 -28.91 10.89
CA GLU A 619 -8.86 -29.73 12.11
C GLU A 619 -9.48 -28.93 13.27
N GLU A 620 -9.14 -27.65 13.44
CA GLU A 620 -9.80 -26.81 14.45
C GLU A 620 -11.29 -26.58 14.11
N TYR A 621 -11.63 -26.41 12.83
CA TYR A 621 -13.03 -26.34 12.42
C TYR A 621 -13.82 -27.61 12.77
N LYS A 622 -13.23 -28.80 12.58
CA LYS A 622 -13.87 -30.08 12.98
C LYS A 622 -14.11 -30.15 14.48
N LYS A 623 -13.16 -29.70 15.31
CA LYS A 623 -13.31 -29.70 16.78
C LYS A 623 -14.51 -28.87 17.22
N GLU A 624 -14.70 -27.69 16.62
CA GLU A 624 -15.80 -26.76 16.96
C GLU A 624 -17.16 -27.19 16.34
N ASN A 625 -17.16 -28.03 15.30
CA ASN A 625 -18.36 -28.42 14.57
C ASN A 625 -18.66 -29.93 14.63
N ASN A 626 -18.49 -30.56 15.83
CA ASN A 626 -18.85 -31.94 16.09
C ASN A 626 -18.20 -32.97 15.11
N GLY A 627 -16.96 -32.73 14.70
CA GLY A 627 -16.22 -33.58 13.76
C GLY A 627 -16.52 -33.32 12.28
N GLU A 628 -17.44 -32.43 11.97
CA GLU A 628 -17.76 -32.09 10.57
C GLU A 628 -16.71 -31.13 9.98
N LYS A 629 -16.23 -31.47 8.79
CA LYS A 629 -15.33 -30.57 8.02
C LYS A 629 -16.10 -29.50 7.29
N PRO A 630 -15.46 -28.35 6.94
CA PRO A 630 -16.11 -27.36 6.08
C PRO A 630 -16.40 -27.96 4.70
N LYS A 631 -17.53 -27.62 4.12
CA LYS A 631 -17.88 -28.02 2.74
C LYS A 631 -17.12 -27.18 1.70
N GLY A 632 -16.75 -25.96 2.06
CA GLY A 632 -15.97 -25.08 1.22
C GLY A 632 -15.07 -24.11 2.01
N ILE A 633 -14.01 -23.64 1.36
CA ILE A 633 -13.05 -22.67 1.90
C ILE A 633 -12.98 -21.47 0.96
N ILE A 634 -13.07 -20.27 1.51
CA ILE A 634 -12.82 -19.01 0.78
C ILE A 634 -11.54 -18.41 1.30
N ILE A 635 -10.54 -18.27 0.43
CA ILE A 635 -9.23 -17.73 0.76
C ILE A 635 -9.11 -16.31 0.22
N TYR A 636 -8.97 -15.34 1.11
CA TYR A 636 -8.63 -13.96 0.79
C TYR A 636 -7.12 -13.75 0.94
N ARG A 637 -6.47 -13.40 -0.16
CA ARG A 637 -5.02 -13.25 -0.25
C ARG A 637 -4.65 -11.82 -0.57
N GLU A 638 -4.05 -11.11 0.38
CA GLU A 638 -3.50 -9.77 0.18
C GLU A 638 -1.97 -9.81 -0.08
N GLY A 639 -1.43 -8.77 -0.69
CA GLY A 639 0.01 -8.60 -0.88
C GLY A 639 0.61 -9.28 -2.12
N VAL A 640 -0.21 -9.83 -3.00
CA VAL A 640 0.22 -10.44 -4.26
C VAL A 640 -0.47 -9.75 -5.43
N SER A 641 0.27 -9.48 -6.51
CA SER A 641 -0.26 -8.89 -7.73
C SER A 641 -0.48 -9.94 -8.83
N LEU A 642 -1.40 -9.64 -9.75
CA LEU A 642 -1.64 -10.46 -10.94
C LEU A 642 -0.40 -10.66 -11.83
N GLN A 643 0.58 -9.78 -11.72
CA GLN A 643 1.85 -9.90 -12.45
C GLN A 643 2.72 -11.05 -11.93
N GLN A 644 2.44 -11.57 -10.72
CA GLN A 644 3.14 -12.69 -10.09
C GLN A 644 2.43 -14.03 -10.39
N LYS A 645 1.92 -14.23 -11.60
CA LYS A 645 1.12 -15.39 -12.00
C LYS A 645 1.74 -16.75 -11.70
N GLU A 646 3.03 -16.92 -11.98
CA GLU A 646 3.72 -18.19 -11.74
C GLU A 646 3.84 -18.52 -10.25
N PHE A 647 4.08 -17.50 -9.44
CA PHE A 647 4.08 -17.64 -7.99
C PHE A 647 2.72 -18.10 -7.46
N LEU A 648 1.65 -17.49 -7.97
CA LEU A 648 0.27 -17.84 -7.61
C LEU A 648 -0.12 -19.24 -8.05
N LYS A 649 0.33 -19.69 -9.22
CA LYS A 649 0.05 -21.03 -9.72
C LYS A 649 0.51 -22.12 -8.76
N ASP A 650 1.72 -22.01 -8.26
CA ASP A 650 2.30 -23.02 -7.37
C ASP A 650 1.58 -23.03 -6.01
N GLU A 651 1.26 -21.84 -5.46
CA GLU A 651 0.47 -21.73 -4.21
C GLU A 651 -0.94 -22.35 -4.38
N ILE A 652 -1.63 -22.07 -5.50
CA ILE A 652 -2.94 -22.61 -5.80
C ILE A 652 -2.89 -24.13 -6.03
N ASN A 653 -1.88 -24.66 -6.73
CA ASN A 653 -1.72 -26.10 -6.97
C ASN A 653 -1.59 -26.90 -5.68
N GLU A 654 -0.86 -26.38 -4.71
CA GLU A 654 -0.67 -27.02 -3.42
C GLU A 654 -1.98 -27.01 -2.61
N ILE A 655 -2.67 -25.88 -2.57
CA ILE A 655 -3.99 -25.77 -1.95
C ILE A 655 -5.00 -26.71 -2.63
N ASP A 656 -4.98 -26.81 -3.95
CA ASP A 656 -5.83 -27.71 -4.73
C ASP A 656 -5.64 -29.16 -4.33
N SER A 657 -4.38 -29.58 -4.12
CA SER A 657 -4.06 -30.93 -3.65
C SER A 657 -4.67 -31.19 -2.25
N ILE A 658 -4.49 -30.26 -1.31
CA ILE A 658 -5.01 -30.38 0.06
C ILE A 658 -6.56 -30.46 0.05
N CYS A 659 -7.21 -29.60 -0.72
CA CYS A 659 -8.66 -29.51 -0.76
C CYS A 659 -9.29 -30.71 -1.48
N LYS A 660 -8.72 -31.19 -2.57
CA LYS A 660 -9.17 -32.38 -3.30
C LYS A 660 -9.08 -33.65 -2.44
N ASN A 661 -7.95 -33.87 -1.77
CA ASN A 661 -7.77 -35.04 -0.90
C ASN A 661 -8.81 -35.09 0.25
N ARG A 662 -9.35 -33.94 0.62
CA ARG A 662 -10.37 -33.81 1.67
C ARG A 662 -11.79 -33.63 1.12
N SER A 663 -11.99 -33.59 -0.21
CA SER A 663 -13.27 -33.29 -0.85
C SER A 663 -13.88 -31.97 -0.32
N ILE A 664 -13.08 -30.91 -0.29
CA ILE A 664 -13.47 -29.55 0.11
C ILE A 664 -13.44 -28.68 -1.14
N LEU A 665 -14.50 -27.93 -1.36
CA LEU A 665 -14.55 -26.90 -2.41
C LEU A 665 -13.70 -25.70 -1.96
N TYR A 666 -13.08 -24.97 -2.88
CA TYR A 666 -12.38 -23.75 -2.47
C TYR A 666 -12.42 -22.65 -3.53
N TYR A 667 -12.26 -21.41 -3.05
CA TYR A 667 -12.19 -20.20 -3.83
C TYR A 667 -10.93 -19.45 -3.42
N TYR A 668 -10.16 -18.97 -4.39
CA TYR A 668 -8.95 -18.20 -4.14
C TYR A 668 -9.13 -16.80 -4.71
N ILE A 669 -9.18 -15.80 -3.83
CA ILE A 669 -9.52 -14.42 -4.15
C ILE A 669 -8.37 -13.51 -3.74
N LEU A 670 -7.79 -12.81 -4.71
CA LEU A 670 -6.82 -11.76 -4.45
C LEU A 670 -7.55 -10.49 -3.99
N VAL A 671 -7.06 -9.88 -2.94
CA VAL A 671 -7.62 -8.65 -2.38
C VAL A 671 -6.61 -7.51 -2.53
N ASN A 672 -7.06 -6.39 -3.06
CA ASN A 672 -6.28 -5.16 -3.15
C ASN A 672 -7.04 -4.00 -2.52
N THR A 673 -6.63 -3.62 -1.32
CA THR A 673 -7.20 -2.50 -0.55
C THR A 673 -6.62 -1.14 -0.97
N LYS A 674 -5.51 -1.15 -1.73
CA LYS A 674 -4.77 0.06 -2.16
C LYS A 674 -4.98 0.37 -3.63
N THR A 675 -6.24 0.35 -4.07
CA THR A 675 -6.57 0.67 -5.46
C THR A 675 -6.37 2.16 -5.76
N THR A 676 -6.11 2.45 -7.04
CA THR A 676 -6.03 3.82 -7.55
C THR A 676 -7.39 4.39 -7.95
N PHE A 677 -8.41 3.54 -8.03
CA PHE A 677 -9.76 3.94 -8.38
C PHE A 677 -10.44 4.77 -7.29
N LYS A 678 -11.25 5.71 -7.73
CA LYS A 678 -12.16 6.51 -6.91
C LYS A 678 -13.50 6.58 -7.63
N PHE A 679 -14.57 6.27 -6.89
CA PHE A 679 -15.93 6.37 -7.41
C PHE A 679 -16.66 7.52 -6.74
N PHE A 680 -17.52 8.19 -7.51
CA PHE A 680 -18.26 9.34 -7.05
C PHE A 680 -19.72 9.26 -7.51
N GLU A 681 -20.62 9.70 -6.65
CA GLU A 681 -22.01 9.97 -6.99
C GLU A 681 -22.28 11.47 -7.02
N LYS A 682 -23.33 11.89 -7.71
CA LYS A 682 -23.84 13.25 -7.55
C LYS A 682 -24.99 13.25 -6.56
N ASN A 683 -24.90 14.11 -5.55
CA ASN A 683 -25.96 14.35 -4.59
C ASN A 683 -27.10 15.21 -5.21
N LYS A 684 -28.15 15.46 -4.45
CA LYS A 684 -29.32 16.25 -4.89
C LYS A 684 -28.95 17.68 -5.29
N GLN A 685 -27.83 18.22 -4.79
CA GLN A 685 -27.30 19.55 -5.15
C GLN A 685 -26.34 19.49 -6.35
N ASN A 686 -26.28 18.35 -7.08
CA ASN A 686 -25.38 18.13 -8.23
C ASN A 686 -23.87 18.21 -7.87
N GLN A 687 -23.53 18.03 -6.58
CA GLN A 687 -22.14 17.98 -6.10
C GLN A 687 -21.67 16.53 -6.01
N TYR A 688 -20.37 16.31 -6.25
CA TYR A 688 -19.78 14.98 -6.10
C TYR A 688 -19.67 14.60 -4.62
N SER A 689 -20.09 13.39 -4.30
CA SER A 689 -20.04 12.77 -2.97
C SER A 689 -19.41 11.38 -3.05
N ASN A 690 -18.97 10.85 -1.89
CA ASN A 690 -18.60 9.45 -1.78
C ASN A 690 -19.83 8.57 -1.97
N PRO A 691 -19.71 7.42 -2.63
CA PRO A 691 -20.77 6.42 -2.61
C PRO A 691 -20.94 5.82 -1.21
N ASP A 692 -22.14 5.39 -0.91
CA ASP A 692 -22.44 4.69 0.33
C ASP A 692 -21.75 3.31 0.40
N PRO A 693 -21.54 2.76 1.60
CA PRO A 693 -21.07 1.40 1.77
C PRO A 693 -22.01 0.39 1.07
N GLY A 694 -21.41 -0.65 0.49
CA GLY A 694 -22.16 -1.65 -0.26
C GLY A 694 -22.25 -1.39 -1.75
N LEU A 695 -21.67 -0.28 -2.25
CA LEU A 695 -21.53 -0.11 -3.69
C LEU A 695 -20.66 -1.23 -4.27
N LEU A 696 -21.19 -1.90 -5.29
CA LEU A 696 -20.54 -2.97 -6.04
C LEU A 696 -20.44 -2.58 -7.52
N ILE A 697 -19.24 -2.71 -8.10
CA ILE A 697 -19.00 -2.49 -9.53
C ILE A 697 -18.36 -3.74 -10.11
N ILE A 698 -19.03 -4.29 -11.12
CA ILE A 698 -18.66 -5.55 -11.77
C ILE A 698 -18.36 -5.38 -13.26
N ASN A 699 -18.76 -4.25 -13.83
CA ASN A 699 -18.63 -3.95 -15.25
C ASN A 699 -18.21 -2.51 -15.47
N GLY A 700 -17.68 -2.24 -16.64
CA GLY A 700 -17.37 -0.91 -17.14
C GLY A 700 -15.97 -0.43 -16.74
N VAL A 701 -15.51 -0.71 -15.52
CA VAL A 701 -14.18 -0.35 -15.02
C VAL A 701 -13.30 -1.56 -14.73
N THR A 702 -13.85 -2.76 -14.84
CA THR A 702 -13.18 -4.03 -14.55
C THR A 702 -12.34 -4.49 -15.74
N ASN A 703 -11.33 -5.30 -15.47
CA ASN A 703 -10.50 -5.86 -16.52
C ASN A 703 -11.37 -6.78 -17.44
N ARG A 704 -11.13 -6.69 -18.75
CA ARG A 704 -11.86 -7.49 -19.75
C ARG A 704 -11.57 -8.99 -19.65
N ASN A 705 -10.33 -9.34 -19.29
CA ASN A 705 -9.82 -10.71 -19.38
C ASN A 705 -9.94 -11.50 -18.08
N PHE A 706 -10.28 -10.84 -16.97
CA PHE A 706 -10.27 -11.44 -15.66
C PHE A 706 -11.56 -11.16 -14.92
N PHE A 707 -11.93 -12.08 -14.03
CA PHE A 707 -13.06 -11.86 -13.14
C PHE A 707 -12.62 -11.01 -11.95
N GLU A 708 -12.86 -9.72 -12.03
CA GLU A 708 -12.64 -8.76 -10.95
C GLU A 708 -13.88 -7.91 -10.69
N PHE A 709 -13.98 -7.40 -9.48
CA PHE A 709 -15.02 -6.48 -9.06
C PHE A 709 -14.52 -5.56 -7.95
N TYR A 710 -15.22 -4.44 -7.76
CA TYR A 710 -14.88 -3.45 -6.75
C TYR A 710 -16.04 -3.31 -5.78
N ILE A 711 -15.72 -3.25 -4.47
CA ILE A 711 -16.70 -2.96 -3.42
C ILE A 711 -16.23 -1.74 -2.62
N GLN A 712 -17.18 -0.86 -2.27
CA GLN A 712 -16.98 0.15 -1.24
C GLN A 712 -17.42 -0.46 0.10
N PRO A 713 -16.47 -0.90 0.96
CA PRO A 713 -16.84 -1.67 2.16
C PRO A 713 -17.30 -0.79 3.32
N GLN A 714 -16.77 0.43 3.45
CA GLN A 714 -16.96 1.27 4.63
C GLN A 714 -17.31 2.71 4.25
N GLU A 715 -18.05 3.38 5.14
CA GLU A 715 -18.27 4.81 5.07
C GLU A 715 -16.97 5.58 5.35
N VAL A 716 -16.75 6.66 4.60
CA VAL A 716 -15.58 7.52 4.76
C VAL A 716 -16.05 8.90 5.20
N THR A 717 -15.67 9.28 6.41
CA THR A 717 -16.05 10.57 7.03
C THR A 717 -15.17 11.73 6.60
N GLU A 718 -13.95 11.48 6.13
CA GLU A 718 -13.01 12.51 5.67
C GLU A 718 -12.33 12.08 4.36
N GLY A 719 -12.36 12.95 3.36
CA GLY A 719 -11.71 12.73 2.07
C GLY A 719 -12.55 11.88 1.10
N SER A 720 -11.91 11.28 0.11
CA SER A 720 -12.56 10.44 -0.91
C SER A 720 -12.38 8.96 -0.60
N ALA A 721 -13.45 8.20 -0.71
CA ALA A 721 -13.48 6.76 -0.50
C ALA A 721 -12.53 6.01 -1.45
N THR A 722 -11.99 4.89 -0.99
CA THR A 722 -11.19 3.98 -1.79
C THR A 722 -11.88 2.63 -1.82
N PRO A 723 -12.31 2.14 -2.97
CA PRO A 723 -12.90 0.82 -3.07
C PRO A 723 -11.84 -0.26 -2.89
N THR A 724 -12.25 -1.43 -2.46
CA THR A 724 -11.42 -2.63 -2.45
C THR A 724 -11.67 -3.40 -3.76
N CYS A 725 -10.60 -3.80 -4.42
CA CYS A 725 -10.64 -4.66 -5.59
C CYS A 725 -10.50 -6.11 -5.18
N PHE A 726 -11.37 -6.94 -5.69
CA PHE A 726 -11.35 -8.39 -5.54
C PHE A 726 -11.13 -9.02 -6.90
N HIS A 727 -10.19 -9.95 -6.97
CA HIS A 727 -9.90 -10.69 -8.18
C HIS A 727 -10.00 -12.18 -7.90
N VAL A 728 -10.95 -12.85 -8.55
CA VAL A 728 -11.17 -14.28 -8.39
C VAL A 728 -10.15 -15.03 -9.25
N ALA A 729 -9.12 -15.55 -8.62
CA ALA A 729 -8.04 -16.24 -9.30
C ALA A 729 -8.37 -17.71 -9.58
N TYR A 730 -9.11 -18.35 -8.69
CA TYR A 730 -9.53 -19.74 -8.83
C TYR A 730 -10.93 -19.98 -8.21
N GLU A 731 -11.74 -20.79 -8.87
CA GLU A 731 -13.08 -21.19 -8.44
C GLU A 731 -13.38 -22.64 -8.84
N TYR A 732 -13.89 -23.42 -7.89
CA TYR A 732 -14.25 -24.82 -8.16
C TYR A 732 -15.70 -24.99 -8.64
N VAL A 733 -16.62 -24.07 -8.30
CA VAL A 733 -18.06 -24.10 -8.67
C VAL A 733 -18.64 -22.69 -8.73
N SER A 734 -19.58 -22.47 -9.67
CA SER A 734 -20.30 -21.23 -10.01
C SER A 734 -20.44 -20.08 -8.99
N CYS A 735 -20.17 -18.91 -9.48
CA CYS A 735 -19.89 -17.56 -8.92
C CYS A 735 -20.82 -16.89 -7.91
N PHE A 736 -22.06 -17.30 -7.75
CA PHE A 736 -23.07 -16.46 -7.06
C PHE A 736 -22.85 -16.26 -5.56
N VAL A 737 -22.20 -17.20 -4.90
CA VAL A 737 -22.00 -17.20 -3.45
C VAL A 737 -20.91 -16.23 -3.00
N ILE A 738 -19.92 -15.98 -3.87
CA ILE A 738 -18.74 -15.16 -3.55
C ILE A 738 -19.13 -13.73 -3.18
N PHE A 739 -20.03 -13.10 -3.95
CA PHE A 739 -20.40 -11.70 -3.71
C PHE A 739 -21.03 -11.46 -2.34
N VAL A 740 -21.89 -12.35 -1.89
CA VAL A 740 -22.57 -12.22 -0.59
C VAL A 740 -21.58 -12.35 0.55
N ILE A 741 -20.68 -13.34 0.49
CA ILE A 741 -19.71 -13.59 1.57
C ILE A 741 -18.66 -12.49 1.61
N VAL A 742 -18.15 -12.04 0.44
CA VAL A 742 -17.19 -10.94 0.36
C VAL A 742 -17.74 -9.67 0.99
N TYR A 743 -18.95 -9.27 0.61
CA TYR A 743 -19.55 -8.05 1.14
C TYR A 743 -19.74 -8.10 2.65
N VAL A 744 -20.27 -9.22 3.14
CA VAL A 744 -20.59 -9.34 4.55
C VAL A 744 -19.35 -9.40 5.43
N VAL A 745 -18.31 -10.13 5.00
CA VAL A 745 -17.05 -10.20 5.71
C VAL A 745 -16.36 -8.83 5.75
N PHE A 746 -16.30 -8.11 4.63
CA PHE A 746 -15.60 -6.83 4.56
C PHE A 746 -16.39 -5.63 5.12
N LYS A 747 -17.72 -5.68 5.18
CA LYS A 747 -18.51 -4.60 5.82
C LYS A 747 -18.42 -4.64 7.35
N ASN A 748 -18.13 -5.81 7.94
CA ASN A 748 -18.25 -6.04 9.38
C ASN A 748 -16.92 -6.32 10.09
N ILE A 749 -15.79 -6.38 9.36
CA ILE A 749 -14.43 -6.32 9.87
C ILE A 749 -13.95 -4.86 9.90
#